data_4a0cdd15883f8dc53cd37ce763ad58cd
#
_entry.id   4a0cdd15883f8dc53cd37ce763ad58cd
#
_cell.length_a   1.000
_cell.length_b   1.000
_cell.length_c   1.000
_cell.angle_alpha   90.00
_cell.angle_beta   90.00
_cell.angle_gamma   90.00
#
_symmetry.space_group_name_H-M   'P 1'
#
loop_
_entity.id
_entity.type
_entity.pdbx_description
1 polymer ?
#
loop_
_entity_poly.entity_id
_entity_poly.type
_entity_poly.pdbx_seq_one_letter_code
_entity_poly.pdbx_strand_id
1 'polypeptide(L)'
;QLRTDVETLQTTYDLMLQYNAKGIKDPKQKDMYNKIFRSAYEMAERTHIMKNSTSSFALYYDLIRTYEHAKPHTLSELQMQLEAYTEDAATAPLIYSDANRCKSELAGIRERHEKALNELFERTWVSLYWTEAEAQEAQTLLNSLLVPVNDLCVFISAVTMSQSRIFDIRKYMLLLEAYNHPDPMVNQRAIVGIVITALFHEHRIMMYPEARAKLSLLNEDADFIKNLHTIQIQLQLSRETQKIDRKMREEIIPEMMRNPRIGNANKIGFDETEDSDDLNPEWENWIDKSGITDKLREMGELQMEGADVYMSTFSQLKQFPFFRQMSHWFYPFDRQFPDIVTIFGDNEEKRMSLLDIILNSDSFCNSDKYSFCFSLIQMPESQRELMIHQMNEQSSVSQEQLEQITKMTKSTLKKENISRQYIHDLYRFFKLWSRRSEEKDIFESRFELWKYNSLKKAITQPEELKKLADYFFQKDYMEEAFQLYSILLEENKTNSELWQKAGYSLQKLGNYDKALSYYKQADIIAPDALWTNRHLALCYHKLGMPEQALQYFKKVEIVQPDNLNLSLQIGQCLVALKRYEEALGYFFKVEYLEKNPNNARRAIGWCSFVIGKYEEARKYYDLLLQATKPKMQDWMNAGHLYYTLGNIETAINYYQKAQSMCEDRNMFLTFYLEDKKYLIEKGFSEEDIYILLDELL
;
A
#
# COMPACT_ATOMS: atom_id res chain seq x y z
N GLN A 1 11.35 -15.41 -41.58
CA GLN A 1 10.41 -16.20 -40.76
C GLN A 1 9.29 -15.32 -40.23
N LEU A 2 9.55 -14.26 -39.43
CA LEU A 2 8.50 -13.38 -38.89
C LEU A 2 7.54 -12.79 -39.92
N ARG A 3 8.05 -12.38 -41.10
CA ARG A 3 7.23 -11.85 -42.19
C ARG A 3 6.24 -12.88 -42.72
N THR A 4 6.70 -14.11 -42.93
CA THR A 4 5.87 -15.24 -43.36
C THR A 4 4.81 -15.59 -42.30
N ASP A 5 5.20 -15.55 -41.02
CA ASP A 5 4.27 -15.82 -39.88
C ASP A 5 3.17 -14.75 -39.82
N VAL A 6 3.50 -13.46 -40.06
CA VAL A 6 2.53 -12.36 -40.14
C VAL A 6 1.56 -12.54 -41.30
N GLU A 7 2.08 -12.86 -42.51
CA GLU A 7 1.27 -13.09 -43.70
C GLU A 7 0.31 -14.28 -43.50
N THR A 8 0.77 -15.34 -42.86
CA THR A 8 -0.05 -16.52 -42.53
C THR A 8 -1.16 -16.16 -41.52
N LEU A 9 -0.80 -15.37 -40.50
CA LEU A 9 -1.77 -14.92 -39.47
C LEU A 9 -2.84 -14.04 -40.12
N GLN A 10 -2.46 -13.08 -40.97
CA GLN A 10 -3.38 -12.20 -41.65
C GLN A 10 -4.33 -12.99 -42.54
N THR A 11 -3.81 -13.93 -43.31
CA THR A 11 -4.63 -14.81 -44.19
C THR A 11 -5.64 -15.61 -43.36
N THR A 12 -5.22 -16.16 -42.21
CA THR A 12 -6.10 -16.92 -41.33
C THR A 12 -7.20 -16.04 -40.75
N TYR A 13 -6.88 -14.81 -40.34
CA TYR A 13 -7.83 -13.85 -39.82
C TYR A 13 -8.84 -13.43 -40.90
N ASP A 14 -8.39 -13.11 -42.09
CA ASP A 14 -9.24 -12.73 -43.24
C ASP A 14 -10.21 -13.84 -43.63
N LEU A 15 -9.77 -15.11 -43.63
CA LEU A 15 -10.64 -16.27 -43.82
C LEU A 15 -11.71 -16.34 -42.73
N MET A 16 -11.33 -16.17 -41.48
CA MET A 16 -12.28 -16.17 -40.38
C MET A 16 -13.35 -15.06 -40.52
N LEU A 17 -12.93 -13.87 -40.94
CA LEU A 17 -13.86 -12.75 -41.22
C LEU A 17 -14.82 -13.08 -42.34
N GLN A 18 -14.31 -13.68 -43.46
CA GLN A 18 -15.17 -14.11 -44.58
C GLN A 18 -16.21 -15.16 -44.18
N TYR A 19 -15.84 -16.16 -43.35
CA TYR A 19 -16.80 -17.15 -42.81
C TYR A 19 -17.86 -16.48 -41.95
N ASN A 20 -17.45 -15.56 -41.07
CA ASN A 20 -18.38 -14.81 -40.24
C ASN A 20 -19.35 -13.93 -41.06
N ALA A 21 -18.83 -13.27 -42.09
CA ALA A 21 -19.63 -12.45 -43.02
C ALA A 21 -20.68 -13.28 -43.80
N LYS A 22 -20.38 -14.56 -44.04
CA LYS A 22 -21.32 -15.50 -44.66
C LYS A 22 -22.33 -16.09 -43.68
N GLY A 23 -22.32 -15.67 -42.42
CA GLY A 23 -23.22 -16.13 -41.37
C GLY A 23 -22.97 -17.55 -40.89
N ILE A 24 -21.81 -18.12 -41.18
CA ILE A 24 -21.39 -19.46 -40.75
C ILE A 24 -20.95 -19.36 -39.29
N LYS A 25 -21.72 -19.95 -38.37
CA LYS A 25 -21.40 -20.03 -36.94
C LYS A 25 -20.63 -21.31 -36.66
N ASP A 26 -19.33 -21.21 -36.44
CA ASP A 26 -18.47 -22.33 -36.01
C ASP A 26 -18.40 -22.33 -34.47
N PRO A 27 -18.74 -23.43 -33.78
CA PRO A 27 -18.58 -23.54 -32.33
C PRO A 27 -17.14 -23.28 -31.84
N LYS A 28 -16.14 -23.51 -32.67
CA LYS A 28 -14.71 -23.28 -32.37
C LYS A 28 -14.21 -21.88 -32.76
N GLN A 29 -15.09 -21.00 -33.23
CA GLN A 29 -14.70 -19.65 -33.69
C GLN A 29 -13.98 -18.87 -32.60
N LYS A 30 -14.44 -18.95 -31.35
CA LYS A 30 -13.80 -18.29 -30.22
C LYS A 30 -12.40 -18.81 -29.93
N ASP A 31 -12.20 -20.12 -30.05
CA ASP A 31 -10.88 -20.74 -29.84
C ASP A 31 -9.92 -20.39 -30.97
N MET A 32 -10.39 -20.35 -32.21
CA MET A 32 -9.60 -19.89 -33.37
C MET A 32 -9.21 -18.42 -33.21
N TYR A 33 -10.14 -17.57 -32.82
CA TYR A 33 -9.87 -16.16 -32.56
C TYR A 33 -8.81 -15.98 -31.46
N ASN A 34 -8.96 -16.67 -30.33
CA ASN A 34 -7.96 -16.65 -29.26
C ASN A 34 -6.58 -17.15 -29.73
N LYS A 35 -6.54 -18.16 -30.61
CA LYS A 35 -5.29 -18.65 -31.20
C LYS A 35 -4.61 -17.58 -32.08
N ILE A 36 -5.38 -16.88 -32.91
CA ILE A 36 -4.89 -15.78 -33.74
C ILE A 36 -4.30 -14.68 -32.84
N PHE A 37 -5.04 -14.27 -31.79
CA PHE A 37 -4.56 -13.26 -30.86
C PHE A 37 -3.29 -13.68 -30.13
N ARG A 38 -3.20 -14.93 -29.64
CA ARG A 38 -1.97 -15.45 -29.01
C ARG A 38 -0.78 -15.31 -29.96
N SER A 39 -0.93 -15.78 -31.19
CA SER A 39 0.15 -15.68 -32.20
C SER A 39 0.52 -14.24 -32.53
N ALA A 40 -0.46 -13.33 -32.58
CA ALA A 40 -0.22 -11.90 -32.82
C ALA A 40 0.59 -11.25 -31.67
N TYR A 41 0.24 -11.55 -30.41
CA TYR A 41 1.00 -11.08 -29.24
C TYR A 41 2.45 -11.62 -29.27
N GLU A 42 2.63 -12.92 -29.51
CA GLU A 42 3.96 -13.52 -29.58
C GLU A 42 4.84 -12.89 -30.68
N MET A 43 4.27 -12.65 -31.86
CA MET A 43 4.99 -11.97 -32.94
C MET A 43 5.33 -10.51 -32.57
N ALA A 44 4.42 -9.79 -31.97
CA ALA A 44 4.66 -8.41 -31.54
C ALA A 44 5.80 -8.34 -30.53
N GLU A 45 5.78 -9.22 -29.52
CA GLU A 45 6.83 -9.30 -28.49
C GLU A 45 8.18 -9.70 -29.07
N ARG A 46 8.24 -10.73 -29.94
CA ARG A 46 9.47 -11.12 -30.64
C ARG A 46 10.04 -9.97 -31.48
N THR A 47 9.16 -9.25 -32.20
CA THR A 47 9.58 -8.10 -33.01
C THR A 47 10.13 -6.98 -32.15
N HIS A 48 9.46 -6.69 -31.02
CA HIS A 48 9.91 -5.69 -30.07
C HIS A 48 11.29 -6.02 -29.50
N ILE A 49 11.50 -7.26 -29.09
CA ILE A 49 12.80 -7.71 -28.57
C ILE A 49 13.88 -7.67 -29.61
N MET A 50 13.63 -8.18 -30.82
CA MET A 50 14.61 -8.13 -31.92
C MET A 50 15.03 -6.69 -32.26
N LYS A 51 14.06 -5.76 -32.26
CA LYS A 51 14.35 -4.34 -32.47
C LYS A 51 15.25 -3.77 -31.40
N ASN A 52 14.90 -4.03 -30.13
CA ASN A 52 15.63 -3.48 -29.01
C ASN A 52 16.96 -4.18 -28.74
N SER A 53 17.09 -5.48 -29.05
CA SER A 53 18.35 -6.21 -28.91
C SER A 53 19.46 -5.67 -29.81
N THR A 54 19.10 -4.96 -30.88
CA THR A 54 20.11 -4.35 -31.82
C THR A 54 20.52 -2.92 -31.37
N SER A 55 19.73 -2.24 -30.56
CA SER A 55 19.91 -0.80 -30.23
C SER A 55 20.04 -0.47 -28.76
N SER A 56 19.63 -1.34 -27.84
CA SER A 56 19.62 -1.08 -26.41
C SER A 56 20.86 -1.64 -25.72
N PHE A 57 21.39 -0.89 -24.75
CA PHE A 57 22.50 -1.28 -23.88
C PHE A 57 22.01 -1.78 -22.50
N ALA A 58 20.69 -1.98 -22.33
CA ALA A 58 20.15 -2.56 -21.11
C ALA A 58 20.63 -4.00 -20.93
N LEU A 59 20.88 -4.40 -19.68
CA LEU A 59 21.43 -5.71 -19.31
C LEU A 59 20.62 -6.86 -19.92
N TYR A 60 19.29 -6.74 -19.92
CA TYR A 60 18.41 -7.74 -20.49
C TYR A 60 18.73 -8.05 -21.96
N TYR A 61 18.90 -7.02 -22.79
CA TYR A 61 19.23 -7.21 -24.22
C TYR A 61 20.70 -7.59 -24.45
N ASP A 62 21.58 -7.18 -23.55
CA ASP A 62 22.99 -7.59 -23.58
C ASP A 62 23.15 -9.09 -23.31
N LEU A 63 22.42 -9.61 -22.30
CA LEU A 63 22.38 -11.04 -22.03
C LEU A 63 21.76 -11.84 -23.18
N ILE A 64 20.68 -11.34 -23.81
CA ILE A 64 20.09 -12.00 -25.01
C ILE A 64 21.17 -12.16 -26.09
N ARG A 65 21.92 -11.10 -26.42
CA ARG A 65 23.00 -11.17 -27.41
C ARG A 65 24.10 -12.16 -27.00
N THR A 66 24.46 -12.15 -25.73
CA THR A 66 25.47 -13.05 -25.18
C THR A 66 25.05 -14.51 -25.34
N TYR A 67 23.81 -14.83 -24.97
CA TYR A 67 23.30 -16.20 -25.05
C TYR A 67 22.92 -16.64 -26.49
N GLU A 68 22.68 -15.72 -27.42
CA GLU A 68 22.53 -16.03 -28.84
C GLU A 68 23.85 -16.45 -29.48
N HIS A 69 24.99 -15.90 -29.06
CA HIS A 69 26.30 -16.17 -29.59
C HIS A 69 27.08 -17.26 -28.87
N ALA A 70 26.87 -17.41 -27.55
CA ALA A 70 27.42 -18.51 -26.79
C ALA A 70 26.58 -19.77 -26.98
N LYS A 71 27.14 -20.94 -26.68
CA LYS A 71 26.36 -22.17 -26.47
C LYS A 71 26.09 -22.25 -24.95
N PRO A 72 24.94 -21.72 -24.46
CA PRO A 72 24.64 -21.83 -23.05
C PRO A 72 24.35 -23.29 -22.68
N HIS A 73 24.63 -23.65 -21.43
CA HIS A 73 24.22 -24.96 -20.91
C HIS A 73 22.70 -25.14 -21.01
N THR A 74 22.22 -26.33 -21.29
CA THR A 74 20.78 -26.65 -21.16
C THR A 74 20.30 -26.59 -19.71
N LEU A 75 18.98 -26.52 -19.48
CA LEU A 75 18.47 -26.58 -18.12
C LEU A 75 18.84 -27.89 -17.43
N SER A 76 18.89 -29.00 -18.18
CA SER A 76 19.33 -30.30 -17.68
C SER A 76 20.82 -30.32 -17.30
N GLU A 77 21.70 -29.67 -18.08
CA GLU A 77 23.13 -29.56 -17.74
C GLU A 77 23.35 -28.71 -16.49
N LEU A 78 22.61 -27.59 -16.36
CA LEU A 78 22.66 -26.77 -15.17
C LEU A 78 22.10 -27.51 -13.93
N GLN A 79 21.00 -28.27 -14.12
CA GLN A 79 20.46 -29.14 -13.07
C GLN A 79 21.52 -30.10 -12.52
N MET A 80 22.24 -30.81 -13.42
CA MET A 80 23.29 -31.74 -13.02
C MET A 80 24.41 -31.04 -12.21
N GLN A 81 24.78 -29.81 -12.57
CA GLN A 81 25.79 -29.04 -11.85
C GLN A 81 25.30 -28.64 -10.45
N LEU A 82 24.01 -28.25 -10.32
CA LEU A 82 23.42 -27.90 -9.03
C LEU A 82 23.24 -29.13 -8.13
N GLU A 83 22.83 -30.27 -8.68
CA GLU A 83 22.70 -31.54 -7.94
C GLU A 83 24.05 -32.03 -7.41
N ALA A 84 25.12 -31.93 -8.21
CA ALA A 84 26.47 -32.34 -7.79
C ALA A 84 27.02 -31.50 -6.64
N TYR A 85 26.60 -30.25 -6.49
CA TYR A 85 27.11 -29.34 -5.45
C TYR A 85 27.00 -29.89 -4.05
N THR A 86 25.87 -30.46 -3.67
CA THR A 86 25.59 -30.94 -2.32
C THR A 86 26.49 -32.15 -1.99
N GLU A 87 26.69 -33.05 -2.94
CA GLU A 87 27.53 -34.22 -2.80
C GLU A 87 29.02 -33.82 -2.75
N ASP A 88 29.46 -32.98 -3.69
CA ASP A 88 30.87 -32.51 -3.75
C ASP A 88 31.25 -31.74 -2.48
N ALA A 89 30.35 -30.85 -1.98
CA ALA A 89 30.60 -30.09 -0.78
C ALA A 89 30.69 -31.00 0.51
N ALA A 90 29.83 -32.02 0.57
CA ALA A 90 29.84 -32.98 1.69
C ALA A 90 31.03 -33.93 1.65
N THR A 91 31.52 -34.28 0.46
CA THR A 91 32.65 -35.24 0.32
C THR A 91 34.01 -34.59 0.41
N ALA A 92 34.16 -33.32 0.08
CA ALA A 92 35.43 -32.60 0.11
C ALA A 92 36.17 -32.71 1.47
N PRO A 93 35.55 -32.53 2.65
CA PRO A 93 36.20 -32.71 3.95
C PRO A 93 36.64 -34.15 4.24
N LEU A 94 35.99 -35.12 3.60
CA LEU A 94 36.34 -36.56 3.76
C LEU A 94 37.55 -36.96 2.89
N ILE A 95 37.69 -36.30 1.73
CA ILE A 95 38.77 -36.60 0.76
C ILE A 95 40.06 -35.86 1.12
N TYR A 96 39.95 -34.59 1.53
CA TYR A 96 41.12 -33.74 1.80
C TYR A 96 41.38 -33.58 3.31
N SER A 97 42.40 -34.27 3.80
CA SER A 97 42.79 -34.19 5.21
C SER A 97 43.54 -32.89 5.58
N ASP A 98 44.13 -32.20 4.61
CA ASP A 98 44.75 -30.88 4.80
C ASP A 98 43.70 -29.79 4.81
N ALA A 99 43.61 -29.03 5.90
CA ALA A 99 42.59 -28.02 6.10
C ALA A 99 42.65 -26.89 5.06
N ASN A 100 43.84 -26.47 4.62
CA ASN A 100 44.00 -25.41 3.62
C ASN A 100 43.56 -25.87 2.24
N ARG A 101 43.93 -27.10 1.90
CA ARG A 101 43.52 -27.72 0.63
C ARG A 101 42.00 -27.97 0.60
N CYS A 102 41.46 -28.47 1.70
CA CYS A 102 39.99 -28.63 1.83
C CYS A 102 39.25 -27.30 1.67
N LYS A 103 39.72 -26.22 2.30
CA LYS A 103 39.12 -24.86 2.13
C LYS A 103 39.22 -24.38 0.68
N SER A 104 40.33 -24.59 0.00
CA SER A 104 40.52 -24.21 -1.41
C SER A 104 39.59 -24.99 -2.34
N GLU A 105 39.42 -26.28 -2.13
CA GLU A 105 38.52 -27.11 -2.94
C GLU A 105 37.04 -26.74 -2.71
N LEU A 106 36.66 -26.55 -1.45
CA LEU A 106 35.31 -26.08 -1.13
C LEU A 106 35.01 -24.70 -1.76
N ALA A 107 35.97 -23.79 -1.77
CA ALA A 107 35.81 -22.50 -2.44
C ALA A 107 35.61 -22.68 -3.95
N GLY A 108 36.39 -23.59 -4.59
CA GLY A 108 36.22 -23.91 -6.01
C GLY A 108 34.88 -24.58 -6.34
N ILE A 109 34.38 -25.46 -5.48
CA ILE A 109 33.06 -26.10 -5.62
C ILE A 109 31.97 -25.04 -5.54
N ARG A 110 32.04 -24.14 -4.55
CA ARG A 110 31.07 -23.04 -4.36
C ARG A 110 31.08 -22.05 -5.53
N GLU A 111 32.25 -21.70 -6.04
CA GLU A 111 32.37 -20.80 -7.21
C GLU A 111 31.71 -21.41 -8.45
N ARG A 112 31.89 -22.72 -8.70
CA ARG A 112 31.23 -23.43 -9.81
C ARG A 112 29.71 -23.43 -9.63
N HIS A 113 29.24 -23.72 -8.41
CA HIS A 113 27.82 -23.69 -8.09
C HIS A 113 27.21 -22.29 -8.31
N GLU A 114 27.85 -21.23 -7.81
CA GLU A 114 27.38 -19.85 -7.98
C GLU A 114 27.32 -19.46 -9.47
N LYS A 115 28.33 -19.85 -10.26
CA LYS A 115 28.29 -19.62 -11.72
C LYS A 115 27.14 -20.34 -12.39
N ALA A 116 26.89 -21.61 -12.04
CA ALA A 116 25.78 -22.38 -12.59
C ALA A 116 24.42 -21.77 -12.22
N LEU A 117 24.28 -21.33 -10.97
CA LEU A 117 23.05 -20.70 -10.47
C LEU A 117 22.80 -19.33 -11.13
N ASN A 118 23.83 -18.52 -11.32
CA ASN A 118 23.72 -17.25 -12.04
C ASN A 118 23.34 -17.47 -13.51
N GLU A 119 23.97 -18.45 -14.19
CA GLU A 119 23.60 -18.79 -15.56
C GLU A 119 22.15 -19.29 -15.65
N LEU A 120 21.71 -20.13 -14.70
CA LEU A 120 20.33 -20.58 -14.62
C LEU A 120 19.36 -19.40 -14.51
N PHE A 121 19.66 -18.46 -13.60
CA PHE A 121 18.84 -17.27 -13.40
C PHE A 121 18.78 -16.42 -14.66
N GLU A 122 19.91 -16.01 -15.18
CA GLU A 122 20.01 -15.11 -16.34
C GLU A 122 19.36 -15.72 -17.58
N ARG A 123 19.69 -16.99 -17.89
CA ARG A 123 19.11 -17.70 -19.02
C ARG A 123 17.58 -17.82 -18.89
N THR A 124 17.07 -18.18 -17.72
CA THR A 124 15.63 -18.26 -17.49
C THR A 124 14.96 -16.91 -17.63
N TRP A 125 15.57 -15.87 -17.09
CA TRP A 125 15.04 -14.50 -17.15
C TRP A 125 14.95 -13.96 -18.57
N VAL A 126 15.98 -14.14 -19.41
CA VAL A 126 16.02 -13.59 -20.77
C VAL A 126 15.42 -14.51 -21.82
N SER A 127 15.10 -15.78 -21.50
CA SER A 127 14.46 -16.68 -22.44
C SER A 127 13.07 -16.17 -22.83
N LEU A 128 12.75 -16.18 -24.12
CA LEU A 128 11.47 -15.66 -24.61
C LEU A 128 10.35 -16.67 -24.36
N TYR A 129 10.27 -17.68 -25.21
CA TYR A 129 9.25 -18.73 -25.14
C TYR A 129 9.95 -20.07 -25.03
N TRP A 130 9.62 -20.84 -24.02
CA TRP A 130 10.14 -22.18 -23.87
C TRP A 130 9.54 -23.13 -24.94
N THR A 131 10.36 -24.01 -25.39
CA THR A 131 9.94 -25.18 -26.15
C THR A 131 9.30 -26.20 -25.21
N GLU A 132 8.65 -27.21 -25.74
CA GLU A 132 8.10 -28.31 -24.91
C GLU A 132 9.21 -29.06 -24.17
N ALA A 133 10.37 -29.23 -24.80
CA ALA A 133 11.53 -29.86 -24.18
C ALA A 133 12.07 -29.03 -23.00
N GLU A 134 12.26 -27.73 -23.17
CA GLU A 134 12.69 -26.83 -22.08
C GLU A 134 11.69 -26.78 -20.92
N ALA A 135 10.37 -26.81 -21.22
CA ALA A 135 9.35 -26.90 -20.18
C ALA A 135 9.44 -28.21 -19.39
N GLN A 136 9.72 -29.34 -20.08
CA GLN A 136 9.92 -30.62 -19.43
C GLN A 136 11.20 -30.66 -18.59
N GLU A 137 12.30 -30.08 -19.07
CA GLU A 137 13.54 -29.92 -18.31
C GLU A 137 13.30 -29.08 -17.07
N ALA A 138 12.60 -27.94 -17.20
CA ALA A 138 12.24 -27.06 -16.09
C ALA A 138 11.38 -27.76 -15.03
N GLN A 139 10.45 -28.61 -15.44
CA GLN A 139 9.63 -29.42 -14.55
C GLN A 139 10.46 -30.49 -13.82
N THR A 140 11.43 -31.10 -14.53
CA THR A 140 12.35 -32.08 -13.93
C THR A 140 13.22 -31.41 -12.84
N LEU A 141 13.75 -30.21 -13.14
CA LEU A 141 14.52 -29.42 -12.21
C LEU A 141 13.70 -29.03 -10.98
N LEU A 142 12.44 -28.56 -11.16
CA LEU A 142 11.55 -28.22 -10.04
C LEU A 142 11.28 -29.41 -9.10
N ASN A 143 11.17 -30.61 -9.65
CA ASN A 143 10.83 -31.81 -8.89
C ASN A 143 12.08 -32.60 -8.42
N SER A 144 13.28 -32.08 -8.66
CA SER A 144 14.52 -32.73 -8.18
C SER A 144 14.61 -32.64 -6.66
N LEU A 145 14.90 -33.78 -6.03
CA LEU A 145 15.18 -33.87 -4.61
C LEU A 145 16.65 -33.57 -4.23
N LEU A 146 17.53 -33.45 -5.23
CA LEU A 146 18.95 -33.22 -5.05
C LEU A 146 19.34 -31.75 -5.22
N VAL A 147 18.56 -30.97 -5.97
CA VAL A 147 18.77 -29.53 -6.10
C VAL A 147 18.43 -28.83 -4.78
N PRO A 148 19.33 -28.00 -4.23
CA PRO A 148 19.05 -27.23 -3.02
C PRO A 148 17.79 -26.37 -3.13
N VAL A 149 16.99 -26.32 -2.08
CA VAL A 149 15.74 -25.51 -2.04
C VAL A 149 16.02 -24.02 -2.35
N ASN A 150 17.15 -23.49 -1.87
CA ASN A 150 17.55 -22.10 -2.17
C ASN A 150 17.72 -21.86 -3.66
N ASP A 151 18.25 -22.82 -4.41
CA ASP A 151 18.44 -22.73 -5.86
C ASP A 151 17.10 -22.79 -6.61
N LEU A 152 16.18 -23.66 -6.14
CA LEU A 152 14.81 -23.67 -6.64
C LEU A 152 14.09 -22.33 -6.41
N CYS A 153 14.35 -21.70 -5.26
CA CYS A 153 13.81 -20.36 -4.97
C CYS A 153 14.34 -19.30 -5.94
N VAL A 154 15.60 -19.35 -6.30
CA VAL A 154 16.21 -18.45 -7.30
C VAL A 154 15.64 -18.73 -8.68
N PHE A 155 15.49 -20.01 -9.04
CA PHE A 155 14.88 -20.43 -10.33
C PHE A 155 13.44 -19.91 -10.47
N ILE A 156 12.58 -20.09 -9.46
CA ILE A 156 11.20 -19.58 -9.48
C ILE A 156 11.18 -18.04 -9.56
N SER A 157 12.13 -17.38 -8.91
CA SER A 157 12.26 -15.92 -9.02
C SER A 157 12.66 -15.49 -10.43
N ALA A 158 13.56 -16.23 -11.11
CA ALA A 158 13.92 -15.98 -12.49
C ALA A 158 12.72 -16.15 -13.44
N VAL A 159 11.91 -17.18 -13.24
CA VAL A 159 10.67 -17.40 -13.98
C VAL A 159 9.70 -16.24 -13.75
N THR A 160 9.53 -15.78 -12.52
CA THR A 160 8.70 -14.63 -12.16
C THR A 160 9.17 -13.34 -12.86
N MET A 161 10.46 -13.07 -12.83
CA MET A 161 11.05 -11.91 -13.50
C MET A 161 10.93 -11.98 -15.03
N SER A 162 11.05 -13.18 -15.61
CA SER A 162 10.80 -13.39 -17.03
C SER A 162 9.34 -13.09 -17.40
N GLN A 163 8.39 -13.57 -16.59
CA GLN A 163 6.95 -13.35 -16.79
C GLN A 163 6.51 -11.90 -16.56
N SER A 164 7.25 -11.11 -15.81
CA SER A 164 6.95 -9.68 -15.67
C SER A 164 7.21 -8.89 -16.96
N ARG A 165 8.05 -9.43 -17.87
CA ARG A 165 8.38 -8.81 -19.16
C ARG A 165 7.61 -9.41 -20.33
N ILE A 166 7.57 -10.74 -20.43
CA ILE A 166 6.96 -11.48 -21.54
C ILE A 166 6.16 -12.63 -20.98
N PHE A 167 4.94 -12.75 -21.46
CA PHE A 167 4.09 -13.85 -21.07
C PHE A 167 4.42 -15.12 -21.88
N ASP A 168 4.89 -16.16 -21.19
CA ASP A 168 4.99 -17.51 -21.72
C ASP A 168 4.09 -18.46 -20.93
N ILE A 169 3.17 -19.11 -21.61
CA ILE A 169 2.22 -20.07 -21.00
C ILE A 169 2.93 -21.21 -20.27
N ARG A 170 4.06 -21.72 -20.80
CA ARG A 170 4.79 -22.85 -20.21
C ARG A 170 5.44 -22.45 -18.89
N LYS A 171 6.04 -21.26 -18.84
CA LYS A 171 6.55 -20.67 -17.59
C LYS A 171 5.44 -20.42 -16.56
N TYR A 172 4.28 -19.94 -17.04
CA TYR A 172 3.14 -19.73 -16.15
C TYR A 172 2.61 -21.06 -15.60
N MET A 173 2.52 -22.10 -16.43
CA MET A 173 2.13 -23.44 -15.99
C MET A 173 3.12 -24.02 -14.97
N LEU A 174 4.43 -23.72 -15.12
CA LEU A 174 5.44 -24.10 -14.11
C LEU A 174 5.19 -23.39 -12.76
N LEU A 175 4.83 -22.09 -12.75
CA LEU A 175 4.49 -21.38 -11.50
C LEU A 175 3.27 -22.01 -10.82
N LEU A 176 2.23 -22.39 -11.61
CA LEU A 176 1.05 -23.07 -11.08
C LEU A 176 1.40 -24.47 -10.53
N GLU A 177 2.40 -25.16 -11.08
CA GLU A 177 2.90 -26.42 -10.56
C GLU A 177 3.74 -26.23 -9.30
N ALA A 178 4.64 -25.24 -9.32
CA ALA A 178 5.50 -24.91 -8.19
C ALA A 178 4.73 -24.47 -6.94
N TYR A 179 3.48 -23.99 -7.09
CA TYR A 179 2.61 -23.74 -5.94
C TYR A 179 2.30 -25.02 -5.15
N ASN A 180 2.28 -26.19 -5.80
CA ASN A 180 2.07 -27.48 -5.14
C ASN A 180 3.35 -28.10 -4.56
N HIS A 181 4.49 -27.42 -4.68
CA HIS A 181 5.75 -27.92 -4.13
C HIS A 181 5.68 -28.05 -2.59
N PRO A 182 6.20 -29.13 -2.01
CA PRO A 182 6.09 -29.37 -0.56
C PRO A 182 6.83 -28.33 0.29
N ASP A 183 7.91 -27.75 -0.24
CA ASP A 183 8.64 -26.73 0.50
C ASP A 183 7.92 -25.36 0.43
N PRO A 184 7.62 -24.74 1.59
CA PRO A 184 6.91 -23.46 1.64
C PRO A 184 7.68 -22.30 1.04
N MET A 185 9.03 -22.36 0.98
CA MET A 185 9.83 -21.29 0.36
C MET A 185 9.62 -21.25 -1.16
N VAL A 186 9.48 -22.40 -1.79
CA VAL A 186 9.21 -22.53 -3.23
C VAL A 186 7.76 -22.15 -3.52
N ASN A 187 6.79 -22.73 -2.79
CA ASN A 187 5.39 -22.50 -3.09
C ASN A 187 4.93 -21.06 -2.85
N GLN A 188 5.47 -20.37 -1.81
CA GLN A 188 5.13 -18.96 -1.57
C GLN A 188 5.74 -18.02 -2.62
N ARG A 189 6.92 -18.33 -3.16
CA ARG A 189 7.45 -17.59 -4.32
C ARG A 189 6.63 -17.83 -5.58
N ALA A 190 6.16 -19.04 -5.77
CA ALA A 190 5.32 -19.39 -6.92
C ALA A 190 3.99 -18.62 -6.92
N ILE A 191 3.28 -18.52 -5.79
CA ILE A 191 2.02 -17.77 -5.74
C ILE A 191 2.25 -16.26 -5.93
N VAL A 192 3.35 -15.70 -5.42
CA VAL A 192 3.73 -14.30 -5.74
C VAL A 192 3.99 -14.14 -7.24
N GLY A 193 4.67 -15.09 -7.87
CA GLY A 193 4.90 -15.11 -9.32
C GLY A 193 3.60 -15.21 -10.13
N ILE A 194 2.63 -16.02 -9.69
CA ILE A 194 1.29 -16.10 -10.29
C ILE A 194 0.59 -14.73 -10.24
N VAL A 195 0.63 -14.06 -9.09
CA VAL A 195 0.03 -12.73 -8.90
C VAL A 195 0.70 -11.67 -9.77
N ILE A 196 2.03 -11.65 -9.82
CA ILE A 196 2.78 -10.69 -10.66
C ILE A 196 2.49 -10.94 -12.14
N THR A 197 2.41 -12.21 -12.57
CA THR A 197 2.06 -12.54 -13.96
C THR A 197 0.64 -12.07 -14.29
N ALA A 198 -0.32 -12.24 -13.38
CA ALA A 198 -1.69 -11.76 -13.56
C ALA A 198 -1.73 -10.22 -13.64
N LEU A 199 -0.93 -9.50 -12.85
CA LEU A 199 -0.83 -8.05 -12.90
C LEU A 199 -0.50 -7.51 -14.30
N PHE A 200 0.39 -8.18 -15.03
CA PHE A 200 0.85 -7.73 -16.34
C PHE A 200 0.12 -8.37 -17.50
N HIS A 201 -0.37 -9.59 -17.35
CA HIS A 201 -0.80 -10.45 -18.45
C HIS A 201 -2.16 -11.12 -18.25
N GLU A 202 -3.01 -10.55 -17.39
CA GLU A 202 -4.35 -11.08 -17.08
C GLU A 202 -5.14 -11.50 -18.33
N HIS A 203 -5.20 -10.61 -19.31
CA HIS A 203 -5.94 -10.87 -20.55
C HIS A 203 -5.35 -12.06 -21.32
N ARG A 204 -4.03 -12.23 -21.33
CA ARG A 204 -3.36 -13.35 -22.01
C ARG A 204 -3.59 -14.67 -21.29
N ILE A 205 -3.49 -14.68 -19.97
CA ILE A 205 -3.77 -15.88 -19.14
C ILE A 205 -5.14 -16.46 -19.49
N MET A 206 -6.13 -15.57 -19.58
CA MET A 206 -7.51 -15.98 -19.87
C MET A 206 -7.77 -16.52 -21.28
N MET A 207 -6.80 -16.38 -22.21
CA MET A 207 -6.87 -16.97 -23.55
C MET A 207 -6.49 -18.46 -23.57
N TYR A 208 -5.85 -18.98 -22.50
CA TYR A 208 -5.34 -20.35 -22.44
C TYR A 208 -6.27 -21.27 -21.62
N PRO A 209 -6.92 -22.28 -22.24
CA PRO A 209 -7.83 -23.17 -21.53
C PRO A 209 -7.16 -23.93 -20.38
N GLU A 210 -5.91 -24.37 -20.58
CA GLU A 210 -5.10 -25.09 -19.60
C GLU A 210 -4.84 -24.27 -18.33
N ALA A 211 -4.49 -22.97 -18.49
CA ALA A 211 -4.31 -22.08 -17.37
C ALA A 211 -5.65 -21.84 -16.62
N ARG A 212 -6.74 -21.60 -17.36
CA ARG A 212 -8.07 -21.41 -16.77
C ARG A 212 -8.52 -22.64 -15.98
N ALA A 213 -8.26 -23.85 -16.48
CA ALA A 213 -8.62 -25.07 -15.79
C ALA A 213 -7.87 -25.23 -14.46
N LYS A 214 -6.54 -25.06 -14.46
CA LYS A 214 -5.74 -25.11 -13.22
C LYS A 214 -6.13 -23.98 -12.23
N LEU A 215 -6.31 -22.75 -12.69
CA LEU A 215 -6.76 -21.65 -11.86
C LEU A 215 -8.15 -21.88 -11.27
N SER A 216 -9.07 -22.51 -12.02
CA SER A 216 -10.39 -22.84 -11.49
C SER A 216 -10.30 -23.79 -10.30
N LEU A 217 -9.38 -24.75 -10.31
CA LEU A 217 -9.14 -25.65 -9.19
C LEU A 217 -8.51 -24.91 -8.01
N LEU A 218 -7.50 -24.07 -8.24
CA LEU A 218 -6.86 -23.29 -7.20
C LEU A 218 -7.82 -22.29 -6.55
N ASN A 219 -8.73 -21.70 -7.31
CA ASN A 219 -9.74 -20.76 -6.80
C ASN A 219 -10.79 -21.43 -5.89
N GLU A 220 -10.77 -22.75 -5.73
CA GLU A 220 -11.59 -23.53 -4.80
C GLU A 220 -10.76 -24.05 -3.60
N ASP A 221 -9.44 -23.91 -3.64
CA ASP A 221 -8.54 -24.31 -2.56
C ASP A 221 -8.50 -23.23 -1.45
N ALA A 222 -8.88 -23.62 -0.24
CA ALA A 222 -8.93 -22.72 0.93
C ALA A 222 -7.56 -22.16 1.29
N ASP A 223 -6.48 -22.95 1.15
CA ASP A 223 -5.10 -22.49 1.41
C ASP A 223 -4.66 -21.45 0.38
N PHE A 224 -4.99 -21.67 -0.90
CA PHE A 224 -4.70 -20.71 -1.97
C PHE A 224 -5.43 -19.40 -1.75
N ILE A 225 -6.72 -19.44 -1.41
CA ILE A 225 -7.55 -18.28 -1.11
C ILE A 225 -6.91 -17.47 0.02
N LYS A 226 -6.58 -18.10 1.15
CA LYS A 226 -5.97 -17.47 2.30
C LYS A 226 -4.60 -16.82 1.94
N ASN A 227 -3.74 -17.57 1.24
CA ASN A 227 -2.43 -17.05 0.82
C ASN A 227 -2.58 -15.86 -0.13
N LEU A 228 -3.54 -15.90 -1.05
CA LEU A 228 -3.80 -14.82 -2.00
C LEU A 228 -4.22 -13.53 -1.29
N HIS A 229 -5.11 -13.61 -0.28
CA HIS A 229 -5.49 -12.46 0.54
C HIS A 229 -4.31 -11.88 1.31
N THR A 230 -3.49 -12.74 1.92
CA THR A 230 -2.27 -12.32 2.61
C THR A 230 -1.32 -11.58 1.66
N ILE A 231 -1.09 -12.11 0.47
CA ILE A 231 -0.22 -11.49 -0.54
C ILE A 231 -0.79 -10.15 -1.01
N GLN A 232 -2.11 -10.05 -1.20
CA GLN A 232 -2.77 -8.78 -1.56
C GLN A 232 -2.45 -7.69 -0.53
N ILE A 233 -2.56 -7.99 0.76
CA ILE A 233 -2.25 -7.06 1.85
C ILE A 233 -0.76 -6.72 1.87
N GLN A 234 0.12 -7.71 1.76
CA GLN A 234 1.58 -7.51 1.77
C GLN A 234 2.08 -6.66 0.60
N LEU A 235 1.55 -6.87 -0.60
CA LEU A 235 1.85 -6.05 -1.78
C LEU A 235 1.39 -4.60 -1.59
N GLN A 236 0.23 -4.39 -0.98
CA GLN A 236 -0.28 -3.06 -0.67
C GLN A 236 0.60 -2.35 0.36
N LEU A 237 0.96 -3.03 1.45
CA LEU A 237 1.86 -2.51 2.48
C LEU A 237 3.25 -2.15 1.92
N SER A 238 3.80 -3.02 1.07
CA SER A 238 5.11 -2.76 0.46
C SER A 238 5.07 -1.54 -0.47
N ARG A 239 3.95 -1.28 -1.14
CA ARG A 239 3.76 -0.08 -1.95
C ARG A 239 3.78 1.20 -1.11
N GLU A 240 3.28 1.14 0.12
CA GLU A 240 3.25 2.28 1.04
C GLU A 240 4.57 2.51 1.79
N THR A 241 5.56 1.62 1.62
CA THR A 241 6.87 1.69 2.32
C THR A 241 7.52 3.06 2.24
N GLN A 242 7.45 3.75 1.09
CA GLN A 242 8.06 5.09 0.95
C GLN A 242 7.37 6.15 1.82
N LYS A 243 6.05 6.08 1.97
CA LYS A 243 5.29 6.99 2.83
C LYS A 243 5.62 6.73 4.30
N ILE A 244 5.69 5.44 4.67
CA ILE A 244 6.07 4.98 6.01
C ILE A 244 7.48 5.47 6.35
N ASP A 245 8.44 5.26 5.45
CA ASP A 245 9.83 5.68 5.62
C ASP A 245 9.95 7.21 5.77
N ARG A 246 9.22 7.99 4.97
CA ARG A 246 9.18 9.45 5.09
C ARG A 246 8.63 9.88 6.45
N LYS A 247 7.50 9.32 6.88
CA LYS A 247 6.89 9.60 8.18
C LYS A 247 7.86 9.28 9.33
N MET A 248 8.60 8.17 9.21
CA MET A 248 9.65 7.81 10.17
C MET A 248 10.73 8.88 10.27
N ARG A 249 11.29 9.30 9.13
CA ARG A 249 12.43 10.24 9.10
C ARG A 249 12.05 11.67 9.45
N GLU A 250 10.88 12.14 8.98
CA GLU A 250 10.49 13.54 9.11
C GLU A 250 9.75 13.82 10.42
N GLU A 251 9.00 12.86 10.95
CA GLU A 251 8.15 13.08 12.12
C GLU A 251 8.62 12.33 13.37
N ILE A 252 8.91 11.02 13.26
CA ILE A 252 9.09 10.17 14.43
C ILE A 252 10.51 10.23 14.97
N ILE A 253 11.53 10.02 14.11
CA ILE A 253 12.95 10.03 14.53
C ILE A 253 13.36 11.37 15.13
N PRO A 254 13.03 12.54 14.53
CA PRO A 254 13.39 13.83 15.11
C PRO A 254 12.75 14.08 16.48
N GLU A 255 11.54 13.57 16.68
CA GLU A 255 10.80 13.73 17.92
C GLU A 255 11.29 12.79 19.02
N MET A 256 11.67 11.55 18.68
CA MET A 256 12.38 10.64 19.59
C MET A 256 13.73 11.22 20.02
N MET A 257 14.46 11.87 19.12
CA MET A 257 15.74 12.51 19.44
C MET A 257 15.57 13.75 20.35
N ARG A 258 14.46 14.48 20.24
CA ARG A 258 14.15 15.63 21.10
C ARG A 258 13.70 15.22 22.51
N ASN A 259 13.13 14.03 22.66
CA ASN A 259 12.60 13.49 23.91
C ASN A 259 13.19 12.11 24.25
N PRO A 260 14.44 12.05 24.75
CA PRO A 260 15.13 10.76 25.03
C PRO A 260 14.41 9.86 26.08
N ARG A 261 13.44 10.41 26.84
CA ARG A 261 12.67 9.67 27.84
C ARG A 261 11.57 8.76 27.25
N ILE A 262 11.25 8.92 25.97
CA ILE A 262 10.23 8.10 25.28
C ILE A 262 10.74 6.68 24.97
N GLY A 263 12.05 6.47 24.89
CA GLY A 263 12.66 5.14 24.71
C GLY A 263 12.44 4.15 25.88
N ASN A 264 11.89 4.62 27.01
CA ASN A 264 11.58 3.81 28.19
C ASN A 264 10.05 3.67 28.44
N ALA A 265 9.23 3.82 27.43
CA ALA A 265 7.77 3.85 27.53
C ALA A 265 7.09 2.56 28.01
N ASN A 266 7.84 1.49 28.30
CA ASN A 266 7.30 0.26 28.88
C ASN A 266 6.93 0.37 30.38
N LYS A 267 6.97 1.56 30.99
CA LYS A 267 6.69 1.77 32.42
C LYS A 267 5.67 2.87 32.77
N ILE A 268 5.00 3.48 31.82
CA ILE A 268 3.98 4.49 32.12
C ILE A 268 2.61 3.85 31.94
N GLY A 269 1.90 3.68 33.07
CA GLY A 269 0.52 3.25 33.12
C GLY A 269 -0.37 4.27 32.39
N PHE A 270 -1.25 3.76 31.58
CA PHE A 270 -2.25 4.53 30.85
C PHE A 270 -3.34 4.99 31.81
N ASP A 271 -3.54 6.29 31.93
CA ASP A 271 -4.83 6.84 32.35
C ASP A 271 -5.71 6.89 31.10
N GLU A 272 -6.62 5.92 31.03
CA GLU A 272 -7.72 5.91 30.06
C GLU A 272 -8.75 6.95 30.53
N THR A 273 -8.74 8.12 29.92
CA THR A 273 -9.95 8.96 29.94
C THR A 273 -10.83 8.50 28.79
N GLU A 274 -11.71 7.58 29.13
CA GLU A 274 -12.84 7.17 28.30
C GLU A 274 -13.80 8.37 28.12
N ASP A 275 -13.75 9.00 26.95
CA ASP A 275 -14.94 9.64 26.39
C ASP A 275 -15.62 8.59 25.49
N SER A 276 -16.35 7.69 26.13
CA SER A 276 -17.18 6.71 25.45
C SER A 276 -18.46 7.37 24.97
N ASP A 277 -18.49 7.77 23.70
CA ASP A 277 -19.73 7.98 22.98
C ASP A 277 -20.29 6.59 22.62
N ASP A 278 -20.99 5.96 23.57
CA ASP A 278 -21.58 4.61 23.47
C ASP A 278 -22.60 4.40 22.34
N LEU A 279 -22.77 5.40 21.46
CA LEU A 279 -23.78 5.41 20.40
C LEU A 279 -23.18 5.32 18.99
N ASN A 280 -21.85 5.31 18.85
CA ASN A 280 -21.20 5.12 17.57
C ASN A 280 -20.96 3.63 17.31
N PRO A 281 -21.06 3.15 16.06
CA PRO A 281 -20.67 1.79 15.71
C PRO A 281 -19.21 1.52 16.11
N GLU A 282 -18.90 0.33 16.65
CA GLU A 282 -17.54 -0.04 17.09
C GLU A 282 -16.45 0.20 16.02
N TRP A 283 -16.80 0.10 14.74
CA TRP A 283 -15.87 0.33 13.64
C TRP A 283 -15.51 1.82 13.39
N GLU A 284 -16.28 2.80 13.90
CA GLU A 284 -15.93 4.23 13.80
C GLU A 284 -14.74 4.56 14.69
N ASN A 285 -14.59 3.90 15.84
CA ASN A 285 -13.46 4.07 16.76
C ASN A 285 -12.10 3.69 16.12
N TRP A 286 -12.10 3.04 14.97
CA TRP A 286 -10.88 2.71 14.23
C TRP A 286 -10.27 3.91 13.49
N ILE A 287 -10.99 5.00 13.33
CA ILE A 287 -10.66 6.11 12.42
C ILE A 287 -10.00 7.30 13.16
N ASP A 288 -10.23 7.48 14.44
CA ASP A 288 -9.88 8.73 15.16
C ASP A 288 -8.76 8.50 16.20
N LYS A 289 -7.48 8.66 15.78
CA LYS A 289 -6.34 8.65 16.73
C LYS A 289 -5.26 9.65 16.29
N SER A 290 -5.03 10.68 17.11
CA SER A 290 -3.99 11.71 16.91
C SER A 290 -3.16 11.98 18.16
N GLY A 291 -1.92 11.44 18.22
CA GLY A 291 -0.91 11.71 19.25
C GLY A 291 0.41 11.01 18.95
N ILE A 292 1.54 11.40 19.59
CA ILE A 292 2.87 10.80 19.36
C ILE A 292 2.94 9.35 19.85
N THR A 293 2.36 9.08 20.99
CA THR A 293 2.23 7.72 21.52
C THR A 293 1.42 6.86 20.56
N ASP A 294 0.40 7.42 19.92
CA ASP A 294 -0.41 6.78 18.91
C ASP A 294 0.36 6.56 17.61
N LYS A 295 1.24 7.48 17.20
CA LYS A 295 2.11 7.30 16.02
C LYS A 295 3.12 6.17 16.20
N LEU A 296 3.73 6.03 17.40
CA LEU A 296 4.64 4.92 17.71
C LEU A 296 3.88 3.58 17.81
N ARG A 297 2.69 3.59 18.35
CA ARG A 297 1.81 2.43 18.39
C ARG A 297 1.36 2.05 16.98
N GLU A 298 0.93 3.00 16.15
CA GLU A 298 0.60 2.80 14.74
C GLU A 298 1.78 2.17 13.98
N MET A 299 3.01 2.63 14.23
CA MET A 299 4.22 2.05 13.62
C MET A 299 4.48 0.62 14.09
N GLY A 300 4.30 0.35 15.39
CA GLY A 300 4.39 -1.02 15.94
C GLY A 300 3.33 -1.93 15.33
N GLU A 301 2.10 -1.46 15.18
CA GLU A 301 1.01 -2.17 14.52
C GLU A 301 1.31 -2.43 13.05
N LEU A 302 1.79 -1.43 12.30
CA LEU A 302 2.20 -1.58 10.91
C LEU A 302 3.34 -2.60 10.75
N GLN A 303 4.32 -2.59 11.65
CA GLN A 303 5.39 -3.59 11.66
C GLN A 303 4.86 -5.00 11.95
N MET A 304 3.94 -5.14 12.91
CA MET A 304 3.29 -6.42 13.22
C MET A 304 2.44 -6.92 12.05
N GLU A 305 1.80 -6.03 11.32
CA GLU A 305 1.07 -6.34 10.09
C GLU A 305 1.97 -6.69 8.91
N GLY A 306 3.26 -6.42 9.02
CA GLY A 306 4.26 -6.76 8.01
C GLY A 306 4.69 -5.62 7.11
N ALA A 307 4.42 -4.36 7.49
CA ALA A 307 4.96 -3.21 6.77
C ALA A 307 6.49 -3.14 6.92
N ASP A 308 7.15 -2.69 5.87
CA ASP A 308 8.59 -2.53 5.84
C ASP A 308 9.02 -1.19 6.45
N VAL A 309 9.45 -1.25 7.70
CA VAL A 309 9.94 -0.07 8.45
C VAL A 309 11.47 0.09 8.36
N TYR A 310 12.18 -0.86 7.74
CA TYR A 310 13.64 -0.90 7.71
C TYR A 310 14.27 -0.47 6.38
N MET A 311 13.47 -0.05 5.41
CA MET A 311 13.93 0.32 4.08
C MET A 311 15.12 1.28 4.09
N SER A 312 15.03 2.38 4.85
CA SER A 312 16.07 3.40 4.91
C SER A 312 17.36 2.92 5.57
N THR A 313 17.23 2.06 6.58
CA THR A 313 18.38 1.51 7.32
C THR A 313 19.29 0.69 6.41
N PHE A 314 18.69 -0.12 5.52
CA PHE A 314 19.45 -1.04 4.67
C PHE A 314 19.69 -0.51 3.25
N SER A 315 19.11 0.61 2.84
CA SER A 315 19.23 1.13 1.47
C SER A 315 20.68 1.41 1.05
N GLN A 316 21.48 1.99 1.94
CA GLN A 316 22.89 2.30 1.65
C GLN A 316 23.76 1.04 1.61
N LEU A 317 23.37 -0.02 2.32
CA LEU A 317 24.08 -1.28 2.39
C LEU A 317 23.86 -2.19 1.18
N LYS A 318 23.05 -1.77 0.20
CA LYS A 318 22.85 -2.48 -1.09
C LYS A 318 23.95 -2.17 -2.12
N GLN A 319 24.98 -1.40 -1.75
CA GLN A 319 26.12 -1.09 -2.63
C GLN A 319 27.22 -2.16 -2.59
N PHE A 320 27.13 -3.15 -1.73
CA PHE A 320 28.08 -4.26 -1.67
C PHE A 320 28.18 -5.00 -3.02
N PRO A 321 29.37 -5.52 -3.38
CA PRO A 321 29.57 -6.25 -4.65
C PRO A 321 28.60 -7.41 -4.85
N PHE A 322 28.18 -8.07 -3.77
CA PHE A 322 27.15 -9.11 -3.75
C PHE A 322 25.88 -8.70 -4.53
N PHE A 323 25.39 -7.49 -4.35
CA PHE A 323 24.16 -7.00 -5.00
C PHE A 323 24.36 -6.56 -6.47
N ARG A 324 25.55 -6.72 -7.03
CA ARG A 324 25.75 -6.54 -8.49
C ARG A 324 25.18 -7.71 -9.28
N GLN A 325 25.19 -8.90 -8.73
CA GLN A 325 24.56 -10.08 -9.30
C GLN A 325 23.04 -10.03 -9.07
N MET A 326 22.26 -10.19 -10.13
CA MET A 326 20.80 -10.10 -10.04
C MET A 326 20.21 -11.26 -9.25
N SER A 327 20.72 -12.48 -9.41
CA SER A 327 20.30 -13.68 -8.69
C SER A 327 20.39 -13.55 -7.16
N HIS A 328 21.40 -12.82 -6.68
CA HIS A 328 21.65 -12.66 -5.26
C HIS A 328 20.53 -11.85 -4.52
N TRP A 329 19.79 -11.02 -5.23
CA TRP A 329 18.64 -10.31 -4.64
C TRP A 329 17.53 -11.27 -4.22
N PHE A 330 17.48 -12.44 -4.82
CA PHE A 330 16.44 -13.44 -4.63
C PHE A 330 16.94 -14.70 -3.92
N TYR A 331 18.22 -14.76 -3.56
CA TYR A 331 18.79 -15.90 -2.87
C TYR A 331 18.34 -15.89 -1.38
N PRO A 332 17.69 -16.97 -0.89
CA PRO A 332 17.32 -17.06 0.51
C PRO A 332 18.54 -16.94 1.41
N PHE A 333 18.37 -16.38 2.61
CA PHE A 333 19.47 -16.20 3.52
C PHE A 333 20.04 -17.54 3.96
N ASP A 334 21.33 -17.75 3.66
CA ASP A 334 22.10 -18.94 4.02
C ASP A 334 23.35 -18.54 4.78
N ARG A 335 23.50 -19.04 6.02
CA ARG A 335 24.67 -18.79 6.87
C ARG A 335 25.95 -19.40 6.30
N GLN A 336 25.81 -20.44 5.49
CA GLN A 336 26.95 -21.12 4.87
C GLN A 336 27.40 -20.43 3.57
N PHE A 337 26.76 -19.32 3.20
CA PHE A 337 27.16 -18.56 2.03
C PHE A 337 28.63 -18.10 2.17
N PRO A 338 29.48 -18.32 1.16
CA PRO A 338 30.97 -18.17 1.28
C PRO A 338 31.40 -16.85 1.86
N ASP A 339 30.78 -15.76 1.40
CA ASP A 339 31.19 -14.40 1.75
C ASP A 339 30.84 -14.00 3.19
N ILE A 340 29.94 -14.73 3.86
CA ILE A 340 29.49 -14.41 5.21
C ILE A 340 29.79 -15.49 6.25
N VAL A 341 30.19 -16.68 5.83
CA VAL A 341 30.43 -17.82 6.74
C VAL A 341 31.45 -17.53 7.86
N THR A 342 32.40 -16.63 7.58
CA THR A 342 33.45 -16.23 8.56
C THR A 342 32.90 -15.51 9.79
N ILE A 343 31.68 -15.00 9.74
CA ILE A 343 31.04 -14.30 10.88
C ILE A 343 30.60 -15.31 11.94
N PHE A 344 30.24 -16.53 11.54
CA PHE A 344 29.55 -17.48 12.39
C PHE A 344 30.54 -18.40 13.18
N GLY A 345 31.84 -18.44 12.82
CA GLY A 345 32.86 -19.22 13.49
C GLY A 345 32.66 -20.74 13.40
N ASP A 346 33.69 -21.50 13.74
CA ASP A 346 33.71 -22.98 13.63
C ASP A 346 33.01 -23.71 14.82
N ASN A 347 32.39 -23.00 15.75
CA ASN A 347 31.81 -23.58 16.96
C ASN A 347 30.33 -23.88 16.85
N GLU A 348 29.95 -25.07 16.38
CA GLU A 348 28.57 -25.57 16.32
C GLU A 348 27.90 -25.76 17.71
N GLU A 349 28.62 -25.73 18.82
CA GLU A 349 28.08 -26.09 20.15
C GLU A 349 27.67 -24.92 21.05
N LYS A 350 27.70 -23.67 20.61
CA LYS A 350 27.39 -22.54 21.50
C LYS A 350 26.06 -21.89 21.22
N ARG A 351 25.22 -21.92 22.28
CA ARG A 351 24.08 -21.04 22.63
C ARG A 351 23.67 -20.07 21.54
N MET A 352 22.39 -20.11 21.14
CA MET A 352 21.79 -19.10 20.25
C MET A 352 22.25 -17.70 20.67
N SER A 353 23.05 -17.06 19.82
CA SER A 353 23.48 -15.68 20.04
C SER A 353 22.33 -14.72 19.68
N LEU A 354 22.39 -13.48 20.19
CA LEU A 354 21.43 -12.45 19.77
C LEU A 354 21.48 -12.22 18.25
N LEU A 355 22.68 -12.39 17.66
CA LEU A 355 22.85 -12.38 16.20
C LEU A 355 21.98 -13.44 15.52
N ASP A 356 21.94 -14.64 16.07
CA ASP A 356 21.11 -15.74 15.55
C ASP A 356 19.61 -15.42 15.64
N ILE A 357 19.20 -14.78 16.73
CA ILE A 357 17.83 -14.35 16.92
C ILE A 357 17.45 -13.30 15.88
N ILE A 358 18.30 -12.29 15.65
CA ILE A 358 18.08 -11.24 14.66
C ILE A 358 17.98 -11.81 13.25
N LEU A 359 18.95 -12.67 12.88
CA LEU A 359 18.99 -13.27 11.54
C LEU A 359 17.89 -14.30 11.29
N ASN A 360 17.42 -14.96 12.35
CA ASN A 360 16.27 -15.87 12.25
C ASN A 360 14.93 -15.15 12.39
N SER A 361 14.92 -13.85 12.76
CA SER A 361 13.69 -13.11 12.85
C SER A 361 13.04 -12.96 11.47
N ASP A 362 11.74 -12.82 11.45
CA ASP A 362 10.95 -12.52 10.25
C ASP A 362 10.84 -11.01 9.95
N SER A 363 11.50 -10.18 10.78
CA SER A 363 11.50 -8.73 10.66
C SER A 363 12.31 -8.21 9.46
N PHE A 364 13.34 -8.97 9.04
CA PHE A 364 14.21 -8.61 7.92
C PHE A 364 14.00 -9.53 6.73
N CYS A 365 14.00 -8.97 5.52
CA CYS A 365 14.05 -9.76 4.31
C CYS A 365 15.44 -10.37 4.09
N ASN A 366 15.56 -11.36 3.19
CA ASN A 366 16.82 -12.09 3.00
C ASN A 366 17.96 -11.18 2.57
N SER A 367 17.70 -10.26 1.64
CA SER A 367 18.71 -9.31 1.17
C SER A 367 19.19 -8.36 2.26
N ASP A 368 18.35 -8.01 3.25
CA ASP A 368 18.75 -7.18 4.38
C ASP A 368 19.62 -7.96 5.37
N LYS A 369 19.34 -9.25 5.59
CA LYS A 369 20.20 -10.14 6.40
C LYS A 369 21.61 -10.24 5.82
N TYR A 370 21.74 -10.40 4.50
CA TYR A 370 23.04 -10.34 3.83
C TYR A 370 23.72 -8.98 4.03
N SER A 371 23.00 -7.88 3.82
CA SER A 371 23.55 -6.53 4.03
C SER A 371 24.08 -6.33 5.46
N PHE A 372 23.34 -6.83 6.44
CA PHE A 372 23.74 -6.78 7.84
C PHE A 372 25.04 -7.57 8.08
N CYS A 373 25.13 -8.80 7.56
CA CYS A 373 26.34 -9.60 7.64
C CYS A 373 27.55 -8.90 6.99
N PHE A 374 27.38 -8.35 5.78
CA PHE A 374 28.47 -7.62 5.12
C PHE A 374 28.90 -6.38 5.88
N SER A 375 27.99 -5.68 6.56
CA SER A 375 28.35 -4.55 7.40
C SER A 375 29.21 -4.97 8.60
N LEU A 376 28.95 -6.15 9.17
CA LEU A 376 29.76 -6.72 10.24
C LEU A 376 31.17 -7.12 9.76
N ILE A 377 31.28 -7.67 8.54
CA ILE A 377 32.60 -8.05 7.96
C ILE A 377 33.50 -6.83 7.75
N GLN A 378 32.91 -5.70 7.37
CA GLN A 378 33.69 -4.47 7.15
C GLN A 378 34.18 -3.80 8.42
N MET A 379 33.66 -4.20 9.59
CA MET A 379 34.17 -3.70 10.87
C MET A 379 35.52 -4.34 11.20
N PRO A 380 36.43 -3.59 11.83
CA PRO A 380 37.65 -4.19 12.41
C PRO A 380 37.29 -5.33 13.36
N GLU A 381 38.07 -6.42 13.34
CA GLU A 381 37.78 -7.64 14.09
C GLU A 381 37.53 -7.38 15.59
N SER A 382 38.36 -6.54 16.22
CA SER A 382 38.19 -6.16 17.63
C SER A 382 36.87 -5.43 17.93
N GLN A 383 36.41 -4.61 16.99
CA GLN A 383 35.10 -3.88 17.14
C GLN A 383 33.93 -4.84 16.90
N ARG A 384 34.06 -5.73 15.93
CA ARG A 384 33.09 -6.77 15.65
C ARG A 384 32.87 -7.70 16.81
N GLU A 385 33.99 -8.23 17.41
CA GLU A 385 33.96 -9.07 18.61
C GLU A 385 33.32 -8.35 19.79
N LEU A 386 33.72 -7.09 20.03
CA LEU A 386 33.13 -6.26 21.09
C LEU A 386 31.64 -6.07 20.90
N MET A 387 31.21 -5.78 19.70
CA MET A 387 29.81 -5.60 19.36
C MET A 387 29.00 -6.89 19.57
N ILE A 388 29.50 -8.03 19.08
CA ILE A 388 28.89 -9.35 19.27
C ILE A 388 28.81 -9.69 20.75
N HIS A 389 29.88 -9.41 21.50
CA HIS A 389 29.96 -9.65 22.97
C HIS A 389 28.94 -8.76 23.71
N GLN A 390 28.86 -7.46 23.40
CA GLN A 390 27.87 -6.54 23.97
C GLN A 390 26.45 -6.96 23.66
N MET A 391 26.16 -7.37 22.41
CA MET A 391 24.88 -7.93 22.03
C MET A 391 24.50 -9.16 22.84
N ASN A 392 25.46 -10.01 23.14
CA ASN A 392 25.26 -11.24 23.94
C ASN A 392 25.14 -10.95 25.45
N GLU A 393 25.82 -9.94 26.00
CA GLU A 393 25.77 -9.56 27.43
C GLU A 393 24.46 -8.78 27.75
N GLN A 394 24.00 -7.91 26.85
CA GLN A 394 22.72 -7.18 27.03
C GLN A 394 21.54 -8.13 26.96
N SER A 395 21.69 -9.30 26.42
CA SER A 395 20.71 -10.36 26.45
C SER A 395 20.76 -11.16 27.77
N SER A 396 20.54 -10.52 28.92
CA SER A 396 20.16 -11.21 30.18
C SER A 396 18.73 -11.81 30.08
N VAL A 397 18.40 -12.28 28.88
CA VAL A 397 17.18 -13.02 28.58
C VAL A 397 17.32 -14.39 29.22
N SER A 398 16.47 -14.73 30.18
CA SER A 398 16.47 -16.03 30.83
C SER A 398 16.36 -17.15 29.79
N GLN A 399 16.91 -18.32 30.07
CA GLN A 399 16.84 -19.48 29.18
C GLN A 399 15.39 -19.82 28.80
N GLU A 400 14.42 -19.56 29.68
CA GLU A 400 12.98 -19.72 29.42
C GLU A 400 12.43 -18.70 28.41
N GLN A 401 12.90 -17.46 28.45
CA GLN A 401 12.54 -16.43 27.45
C GLN A 401 13.18 -16.72 26.09
N LEU A 402 14.43 -17.23 26.07
CA LEU A 402 15.10 -17.71 24.86
C LEU A 402 14.34 -18.90 24.23
N GLU A 403 13.83 -19.84 25.04
CA GLU A 403 12.99 -20.93 24.56
C GLU A 403 11.62 -20.45 24.07
N GLN A 404 11.03 -19.44 24.71
CA GLN A 404 9.79 -18.82 24.23
C GLN A 404 10.02 -18.06 22.91
N ILE A 405 11.12 -17.30 22.81
CA ILE A 405 11.53 -16.65 21.57
C ILE A 405 11.85 -17.70 20.50
N THR A 406 12.49 -18.82 20.84
CA THR A 406 12.76 -19.93 19.91
C THR A 406 11.47 -20.64 19.47
N LYS A 407 10.49 -20.77 20.36
CA LYS A 407 9.14 -21.25 19.99
C LYS A 407 8.39 -20.26 19.12
N MET A 408 8.55 -18.96 19.37
CA MET A 408 8.04 -17.90 18.51
C MET A 408 8.79 -17.85 17.16
N THR A 409 10.11 -18.08 17.14
CA THR A 409 10.92 -18.12 15.91
C THR A 409 10.66 -19.38 15.08
N LYS A 410 10.24 -20.51 15.70
CA LYS A 410 9.69 -21.64 14.92
C LYS A 410 8.41 -21.29 14.19
N SER A 411 7.78 -20.17 14.51
CA SER A 411 6.69 -19.59 13.72
C SER A 411 7.17 -18.88 12.43
N THR A 412 8.49 -18.69 12.27
CA THR A 412 9.07 -18.05 11.07
C THR A 412 8.90 -18.87 9.79
N LEU A 413 8.63 -20.16 9.89
CA LEU A 413 8.24 -21.02 8.77
C LEU A 413 6.77 -20.88 8.38
N LYS A 414 6.02 -19.93 8.96
CA LYS A 414 4.67 -19.64 8.48
C LYS A 414 4.74 -19.09 7.05
N LYS A 415 3.90 -19.61 6.19
CA LYS A 415 3.78 -19.22 4.77
C LYS A 415 3.69 -17.68 4.62
N GLU A 416 2.98 -17.03 5.52
CA GLU A 416 2.80 -15.57 5.57
C GLU A 416 4.12 -14.79 5.71
N ASN A 417 5.04 -15.27 6.53
CA ASN A 417 6.34 -14.63 6.75
C ASN A 417 7.28 -14.85 5.56
N ILE A 418 7.21 -16.03 4.95
CA ILE A 418 8.02 -16.36 3.77
C ILE A 418 7.60 -15.49 2.58
N SER A 419 6.30 -15.38 2.30
CA SER A 419 5.81 -14.51 1.22
C SER A 419 6.16 -13.05 1.46
N ARG A 420 6.02 -12.57 2.71
CA ARG A 420 6.39 -11.20 3.10
C ARG A 420 7.87 -10.90 2.85
N GLN A 421 8.77 -11.75 3.34
CA GLN A 421 10.21 -11.58 3.12
C GLN A 421 10.54 -11.53 1.63
N TYR A 422 9.95 -12.39 0.82
CA TYR A 422 10.17 -12.40 -0.63
C TYR A 422 9.62 -11.14 -1.31
N ILE A 423 8.45 -10.66 -0.91
CA ILE A 423 7.87 -9.40 -1.43
C ILE A 423 8.75 -8.20 -1.04
N HIS A 424 9.32 -8.19 0.17
CA HIS A 424 10.29 -7.17 0.58
C HIS A 424 11.59 -7.26 -0.23
N ASP A 425 12.11 -8.46 -0.52
CA ASP A 425 13.27 -8.65 -1.40
C ASP A 425 13.00 -8.11 -2.82
N LEU A 426 11.81 -8.40 -3.38
CA LEU A 426 11.35 -7.83 -4.65
C LEU A 426 11.28 -6.29 -4.56
N TYR A 427 10.72 -5.74 -3.48
CA TYR A 427 10.65 -4.29 -3.29
C TYR A 427 12.04 -3.66 -3.24
N ARG A 428 12.98 -4.25 -2.48
CA ARG A 428 14.38 -3.82 -2.44
C ARG A 428 15.00 -3.84 -3.84
N PHE A 429 14.80 -4.92 -4.58
CA PHE A 429 15.31 -5.04 -5.95
C PHE A 429 14.81 -3.90 -6.84
N PHE A 430 13.51 -3.71 -6.97
CA PHE A 430 12.94 -2.69 -7.86
C PHE A 430 13.28 -1.25 -7.43
N LYS A 431 13.54 -0.99 -6.16
CA LYS A 431 13.85 0.36 -5.66
C LYS A 431 15.35 0.66 -5.58
N LEU A 432 16.20 -0.35 -5.34
CA LEU A 432 17.61 -0.14 -4.99
C LEU A 432 18.63 -0.75 -5.96
N TRP A 433 18.21 -1.67 -6.84
CA TRP A 433 19.13 -2.22 -7.82
C TRP A 433 19.74 -1.12 -8.69
N SER A 434 21.04 -1.22 -8.98
CA SER A 434 21.78 -0.19 -9.73
C SER A 434 21.25 0.08 -11.13
N ARG A 435 20.61 -0.93 -11.76
CA ARG A 435 19.98 -0.85 -13.08
C ARG A 435 18.45 -0.88 -13.03
N ARG A 436 17.84 -0.51 -11.90
CA ARG A 436 16.38 -0.54 -11.71
C ARG A 436 15.57 0.22 -12.78
N SER A 437 16.15 1.23 -13.39
CA SER A 437 15.50 2.00 -14.47
C SER A 437 15.31 1.19 -15.77
N GLU A 438 15.95 0.04 -15.88
CA GLU A 438 15.80 -0.89 -17.01
C GLU A 438 14.61 -1.84 -16.81
N GLU A 439 14.06 -1.92 -15.59
CA GLU A 439 12.93 -2.76 -15.22
C GLU A 439 11.66 -1.94 -14.97
N LYS A 440 10.53 -2.54 -15.32
CA LYS A 440 9.23 -1.96 -14.96
C LYS A 440 8.94 -2.28 -13.48
N ASP A 441 8.89 -1.24 -12.66
CA ASP A 441 8.62 -1.40 -11.24
C ASP A 441 7.18 -1.89 -11.01
N ILE A 442 7.04 -3.09 -10.46
CA ILE A 442 5.74 -3.69 -10.18
C ILE A 442 4.95 -2.89 -9.12
N PHE A 443 5.66 -2.24 -8.19
CA PHE A 443 5.06 -1.48 -7.08
C PHE A 443 4.53 -0.10 -7.48
N GLU A 444 4.71 0.33 -8.72
CA GLU A 444 4.01 1.50 -9.28
C GLU A 444 2.59 1.16 -9.73
N SER A 445 2.27 -0.12 -9.89
CA SER A 445 0.94 -0.58 -10.26
C SER A 445 0.01 -0.70 -9.05
N ARG A 446 -1.30 -0.54 -9.25
CA ARG A 446 -2.30 -0.84 -8.23
C ARG A 446 -2.55 -2.34 -8.19
N PHE A 447 -2.45 -2.93 -7.01
CA PHE A 447 -2.74 -4.34 -6.79
C PHE A 447 -4.22 -4.53 -6.47
N GLU A 448 -5.04 -4.66 -7.51
CA GLU A 448 -6.50 -4.80 -7.40
C GLU A 448 -6.92 -6.19 -7.89
N LEU A 449 -6.50 -7.25 -7.15
CA LEU A 449 -6.67 -8.64 -7.58
C LEU A 449 -8.14 -9.04 -7.78
N TRP A 450 -9.08 -8.34 -7.13
CA TRP A 450 -10.52 -8.53 -7.34
C TRP A 450 -11.00 -8.12 -8.74
N LYS A 451 -10.18 -7.43 -9.53
CA LYS A 451 -10.46 -7.07 -10.92
C LYS A 451 -9.96 -8.10 -11.93
N TYR A 452 -9.08 -9.03 -11.52
CA TYR A 452 -8.50 -10.02 -12.41
C TYR A 452 -9.37 -11.28 -12.45
N ASN A 453 -9.94 -11.61 -13.62
CA ASN A 453 -10.84 -12.76 -13.79
C ASN A 453 -10.16 -14.08 -13.44
N SER A 454 -8.84 -14.18 -13.59
CA SER A 454 -8.04 -15.35 -13.21
C SER A 454 -8.05 -15.63 -11.71
N LEU A 455 -8.11 -14.59 -10.88
CA LEU A 455 -8.01 -14.65 -9.41
C LEU A 455 -9.29 -14.19 -8.70
N LYS A 456 -10.21 -13.56 -9.44
CA LYS A 456 -11.42 -12.93 -8.89
C LYS A 456 -12.23 -13.88 -8.02
N LYS A 457 -12.45 -15.12 -8.47
CA LYS A 457 -13.27 -16.09 -7.73
C LYS A 457 -12.68 -16.40 -6.35
N ALA A 458 -11.36 -16.49 -6.22
CA ALA A 458 -10.68 -16.71 -4.94
C ALA A 458 -10.76 -15.47 -4.04
N ILE A 459 -10.41 -14.29 -4.58
CA ILE A 459 -10.31 -13.07 -3.78
C ILE A 459 -11.68 -12.55 -3.33
N THR A 460 -12.76 -12.84 -4.06
CA THR A 460 -14.12 -12.37 -3.74
C THR A 460 -14.94 -13.34 -2.89
N GLN A 461 -14.34 -14.32 -2.25
CA GLN A 461 -15.04 -15.15 -1.25
C GLN A 461 -15.55 -14.27 -0.11
N PRO A 462 -16.86 -14.30 0.25
CA PRO A 462 -17.50 -13.25 1.06
C PRO A 462 -16.82 -12.97 2.40
N GLU A 463 -16.43 -14.03 3.13
CA GLU A 463 -15.80 -13.88 4.44
C GLU A 463 -14.42 -13.21 4.35
N GLU A 464 -13.58 -13.67 3.43
CA GLU A 464 -12.24 -13.12 3.24
C GLU A 464 -12.30 -11.74 2.58
N LEU A 465 -13.22 -11.53 1.64
CA LEU A 465 -13.46 -10.24 1.01
C LEU A 465 -13.86 -9.17 2.03
N LYS A 466 -14.69 -9.55 3.03
CA LYS A 466 -15.07 -8.63 4.11
C LYS A 466 -13.86 -8.23 4.96
N LYS A 467 -13.01 -9.20 5.33
CA LYS A 467 -11.77 -8.91 6.08
C LYS A 467 -10.86 -7.94 5.31
N LEU A 468 -10.72 -8.16 4.01
CA LEU A 468 -9.91 -7.29 3.15
C LEU A 468 -10.52 -5.88 3.02
N ALA A 469 -11.85 -5.78 2.86
CA ALA A 469 -12.56 -4.51 2.80
C ALA A 469 -12.42 -3.72 4.12
N ASP A 470 -12.61 -4.39 5.26
CA ASP A 470 -12.46 -3.82 6.58
C ASP A 470 -11.01 -3.36 6.83
N TYR A 471 -10.02 -4.14 6.37
CA TYR A 471 -8.61 -3.75 6.42
C TYR A 471 -8.33 -2.46 5.63
N PHE A 472 -8.78 -2.38 4.39
CA PHE A 472 -8.59 -1.16 3.59
C PHE A 472 -9.32 0.04 4.18
N PHE A 473 -10.51 -0.18 4.73
CA PHE A 473 -11.29 0.85 5.40
C PHE A 473 -10.57 1.40 6.64
N GLN A 474 -10.01 0.54 7.49
CA GLN A 474 -9.23 0.93 8.67
C GLN A 474 -7.96 1.71 8.32
N LYS A 475 -7.34 1.40 7.19
CA LYS A 475 -6.12 2.05 6.71
C LYS A 475 -6.36 3.27 5.82
N ASP A 476 -7.61 3.78 5.77
CA ASP A 476 -8.03 4.95 4.99
C ASP A 476 -7.88 4.80 3.46
N TYR A 477 -7.80 3.55 2.94
CA TYR A 477 -7.86 3.26 1.51
C TYR A 477 -9.31 3.25 1.03
N MET A 478 -9.95 4.42 1.06
CA MET A 478 -11.41 4.53 0.88
C MET A 478 -11.91 4.16 -0.51
N GLU A 479 -11.09 4.32 -1.56
CA GLU A 479 -11.47 3.92 -2.93
C GLU A 479 -11.55 2.40 -3.05
N GLU A 480 -10.53 1.70 -2.56
CA GLU A 480 -10.44 0.24 -2.55
C GLU A 480 -11.51 -0.36 -1.63
N ALA A 481 -11.68 0.20 -0.43
CA ALA A 481 -12.71 -0.23 0.52
C ALA A 481 -14.12 -0.12 -0.11
N PHE A 482 -14.44 1.01 -0.76
CA PHE A 482 -15.71 1.19 -1.45
C PHE A 482 -15.94 0.14 -2.55
N GLN A 483 -14.91 -0.16 -3.37
CA GLN A 483 -15.02 -1.17 -4.41
C GLN A 483 -15.36 -2.54 -3.83
N LEU A 484 -14.69 -2.94 -2.76
CA LEU A 484 -14.88 -4.24 -2.12
C LEU A 484 -16.24 -4.34 -1.41
N TYR A 485 -16.65 -3.29 -0.68
CA TYR A 485 -17.99 -3.25 -0.09
C TYR A 485 -19.10 -3.28 -1.17
N SER A 486 -18.87 -2.66 -2.33
CA SER A 486 -19.81 -2.73 -3.45
C SER A 486 -19.98 -4.15 -3.97
N ILE A 487 -18.90 -4.93 -4.06
CA ILE A 487 -18.95 -6.34 -4.45
C ILE A 487 -19.73 -7.16 -3.39
N LEU A 488 -19.47 -6.94 -2.10
CA LEU A 488 -20.19 -7.60 -1.01
C LEU A 488 -21.69 -7.27 -1.02
N LEU A 489 -22.04 -6.04 -1.39
CA LEU A 489 -23.43 -5.58 -1.48
C LEU A 489 -24.19 -6.17 -2.68
N GLU A 490 -23.50 -6.63 -3.74
CA GLU A 490 -24.14 -7.38 -4.82
C GLU A 490 -24.76 -8.67 -4.32
N GLU A 491 -24.09 -9.35 -3.36
CA GLU A 491 -24.53 -10.62 -2.76
C GLU A 491 -25.42 -10.42 -1.54
N ASN A 492 -25.13 -9.43 -0.69
CA ASN A 492 -25.86 -9.21 0.57
C ASN A 492 -26.37 -7.76 0.68
N LYS A 493 -27.53 -7.51 0.08
CA LYS A 493 -28.18 -6.19 0.10
C LYS A 493 -28.89 -5.88 1.42
N THR A 494 -29.03 -6.82 2.33
CA THR A 494 -29.78 -6.65 3.58
C THR A 494 -28.92 -6.23 4.76
N ASN A 495 -27.61 -6.12 4.58
CA ASN A 495 -26.69 -5.73 5.65
C ASN A 495 -26.51 -4.21 5.67
N SER A 496 -27.11 -3.55 6.68
CA SER A 496 -27.04 -2.10 6.88
C SER A 496 -25.61 -1.59 7.09
N GLU A 497 -24.76 -2.34 7.80
CA GLU A 497 -23.35 -1.97 8.07
C GLU A 497 -22.54 -1.84 6.77
N LEU A 498 -22.72 -2.75 5.81
CA LEU A 498 -22.02 -2.68 4.53
C LEU A 498 -22.42 -1.41 3.75
N TRP A 499 -23.71 -1.04 3.78
CA TRP A 499 -24.19 0.20 3.17
C TRP A 499 -23.63 1.43 3.87
N GLN A 500 -23.54 1.42 5.21
CA GLN A 500 -22.94 2.50 5.99
C GLN A 500 -21.46 2.69 5.65
N LYS A 501 -20.67 1.62 5.69
CA LYS A 501 -19.23 1.66 5.39
C LYS A 501 -18.94 2.09 3.96
N ALA A 502 -19.69 1.59 2.98
CA ALA A 502 -19.59 2.00 1.59
C ALA A 502 -19.97 3.49 1.42
N GLY A 503 -21.03 3.93 2.06
CA GLY A 503 -21.45 5.34 2.08
C GLY A 503 -20.39 6.25 2.71
N TYR A 504 -19.79 5.80 3.82
CA TYR A 504 -18.71 6.54 4.49
C TYR A 504 -17.44 6.66 3.62
N SER A 505 -17.06 5.57 2.95
CA SER A 505 -15.94 5.61 2.01
C SER A 505 -16.17 6.66 0.90
N LEU A 506 -17.38 6.71 0.34
CA LEU A 506 -17.76 7.72 -0.66
C LEU A 506 -17.76 9.13 -0.09
N GLN A 507 -18.24 9.30 1.14
CA GLN A 507 -18.25 10.59 1.84
C GLN A 507 -16.83 11.11 2.06
N LYS A 508 -15.90 10.25 2.47
CA LYS A 508 -14.46 10.60 2.63
C LYS A 508 -13.81 10.97 1.30
N LEU A 509 -14.24 10.34 0.21
CA LEU A 509 -13.81 10.69 -1.16
C LEU A 509 -14.47 11.97 -1.71
N GLY A 510 -15.32 12.64 -0.92
CA GLY A 510 -16.02 13.85 -1.33
C GLY A 510 -17.23 13.63 -2.24
N ASN A 511 -17.62 12.38 -2.48
CA ASN A 511 -18.76 12.06 -3.36
C ASN A 511 -20.06 11.97 -2.55
N TYR A 512 -20.52 13.13 -2.10
CA TYR A 512 -21.68 13.26 -1.19
C TYR A 512 -23.00 12.77 -1.80
N ASP A 513 -23.22 12.96 -3.12
CA ASP A 513 -24.45 12.51 -3.80
C ASP A 513 -24.58 10.99 -3.76
N LYS A 514 -23.50 10.28 -4.10
CA LYS A 514 -23.50 8.82 -4.04
C LYS A 514 -23.54 8.34 -2.58
N ALA A 515 -22.78 8.95 -1.67
CA ALA A 515 -22.82 8.61 -0.25
C ALA A 515 -24.25 8.70 0.29
N LEU A 516 -24.96 9.77 -0.05
CA LEU A 516 -26.35 9.96 0.33
C LEU A 516 -27.26 8.81 -0.13
N SER A 517 -27.06 8.31 -1.35
CA SER A 517 -27.84 7.17 -1.87
C SER A 517 -27.59 5.89 -1.09
N TYR A 518 -26.33 5.64 -0.69
CA TYR A 518 -25.95 4.49 0.12
C TYR A 518 -26.50 4.59 1.55
N TYR A 519 -26.42 5.75 2.19
CA TYR A 519 -26.99 5.95 3.53
C TYR A 519 -28.51 5.82 3.54
N LYS A 520 -29.21 6.24 2.47
CA LYS A 520 -30.67 6.02 2.33
C LYS A 520 -30.99 4.53 2.28
N GLN A 521 -30.18 3.71 1.61
CA GLN A 521 -30.36 2.26 1.63
C GLN A 521 -30.12 1.68 3.03
N ALA A 522 -29.10 2.17 3.74
CA ALA A 522 -28.86 1.77 5.11
C ALA A 522 -30.03 2.13 6.03
N ASP A 523 -30.65 3.31 5.85
CA ASP A 523 -31.81 3.77 6.63
C ASP A 523 -33.09 2.96 6.32
N ILE A 524 -33.28 2.51 5.10
CA ILE A 524 -34.39 1.61 4.73
C ILE A 524 -34.26 0.26 5.45
N ILE A 525 -33.03 -0.28 5.60
CA ILE A 525 -32.77 -1.59 6.22
C ILE A 525 -32.84 -1.49 7.74
N ALA A 526 -32.22 -0.45 8.32
CA ALA A 526 -32.20 -0.17 9.73
C ALA A 526 -32.68 1.27 9.99
N PRO A 527 -34.01 1.48 10.06
CA PRO A 527 -34.58 2.80 10.19
C PRO A 527 -34.15 3.53 11.46
N ASP A 528 -33.99 4.83 11.34
CA ASP A 528 -33.68 5.75 12.44
C ASP A 528 -32.40 5.44 13.24
N ALA A 529 -31.45 4.68 12.64
CA ALA A 529 -30.13 4.50 13.23
C ALA A 529 -29.45 5.87 13.38
N LEU A 530 -29.05 6.20 14.62
CA LEU A 530 -28.49 7.51 14.98
C LEU A 530 -27.30 7.90 14.08
N TRP A 531 -26.38 6.96 13.91
CA TRP A 531 -25.21 7.17 13.07
C TRP A 531 -25.59 7.48 11.60
N THR A 532 -26.53 6.71 11.03
CA THR A 532 -26.99 6.91 9.66
C THR A 532 -27.68 8.28 9.51
N ASN A 533 -28.53 8.67 10.44
CA ASN A 533 -29.19 9.97 10.45
C ASN A 533 -28.17 11.12 10.49
N ARG A 534 -27.14 11.01 11.31
CA ARG A 534 -26.07 12.01 11.37
C ARG A 534 -25.35 12.16 10.04
N HIS A 535 -24.98 11.05 9.38
CA HIS A 535 -24.27 11.09 8.10
C HIS A 535 -25.16 11.51 6.92
N LEU A 536 -26.45 11.16 6.94
CA LEU A 536 -27.45 11.71 6.02
C LEU A 536 -27.51 13.24 6.12
N ALA A 537 -27.61 13.76 7.36
CA ALA A 537 -27.64 15.19 7.59
C ALA A 537 -26.38 15.90 7.12
N LEU A 538 -25.18 15.32 7.39
CA LEU A 538 -23.91 15.86 6.94
C LEU A 538 -23.82 15.90 5.40
N CYS A 539 -24.25 14.84 4.73
CA CYS A 539 -24.27 14.81 3.26
C CYS A 539 -25.23 15.86 2.69
N TYR A 540 -26.45 15.97 3.22
CA TYR A 540 -27.40 17.00 2.80
C TYR A 540 -26.87 18.42 3.03
N HIS A 541 -26.23 18.66 4.17
CA HIS A 541 -25.59 19.94 4.47
C HIS A 541 -24.49 20.29 3.45
N LYS A 542 -23.61 19.33 3.14
CA LYS A 542 -22.53 19.50 2.15
C LYS A 542 -23.05 19.72 0.71
N LEU A 543 -24.21 19.16 0.39
CA LEU A 543 -24.89 19.34 -0.89
C LEU A 543 -25.71 20.62 -0.98
N GLY A 544 -25.69 21.48 0.04
CA GLY A 544 -26.44 22.73 0.05
C GLY A 544 -27.96 22.55 0.17
N MET A 545 -28.40 21.49 0.85
CA MET A 545 -29.80 21.13 1.09
C MET A 545 -30.14 21.27 2.60
N PRO A 546 -30.16 22.50 3.13
CA PRO A 546 -30.24 22.74 4.58
C PRO A 546 -31.56 22.29 5.22
N GLU A 547 -32.70 22.30 4.50
CA GLU A 547 -33.96 21.78 5.02
C GLU A 547 -33.90 20.31 5.37
N GLN A 548 -33.38 19.49 4.44
CA GLN A 548 -33.25 18.06 4.62
C GLN A 548 -32.19 17.75 5.70
N ALA A 549 -31.07 18.47 5.69
CA ALA A 549 -30.06 18.36 6.71
C ALA A 549 -30.64 18.62 8.12
N LEU A 550 -31.42 19.70 8.27
CA LEU A 550 -32.06 20.09 9.52
C LEU A 550 -33.01 18.99 10.04
N GLN A 551 -33.81 18.37 9.14
CA GLN A 551 -34.72 17.29 9.52
C GLN A 551 -33.98 16.12 10.17
N TYR A 552 -32.87 15.67 9.55
CA TYR A 552 -32.08 14.57 10.08
C TYR A 552 -31.26 14.96 11.33
N PHE A 553 -30.70 16.17 11.37
CA PHE A 553 -30.03 16.65 12.59
C PHE A 553 -30.99 16.74 13.77
N LYS A 554 -32.25 17.12 13.54
CA LYS A 554 -33.27 17.13 14.60
C LYS A 554 -33.59 15.74 15.14
N LYS A 555 -33.59 14.70 14.31
CA LYS A 555 -33.71 13.32 14.78
C LYS A 555 -32.54 12.94 15.70
N VAL A 556 -31.32 13.35 15.34
CA VAL A 556 -30.12 13.12 16.15
C VAL A 556 -30.19 13.89 17.47
N GLU A 557 -30.65 15.14 17.46
CA GLU A 557 -30.80 16.00 18.64
C GLU A 557 -31.70 15.40 19.72
N ILE A 558 -32.77 14.68 19.33
CA ILE A 558 -33.66 14.00 20.26
C ILE A 558 -32.92 13.01 21.18
N VAL A 559 -31.91 12.32 20.57
CA VAL A 559 -31.14 11.30 21.29
C VAL A 559 -29.91 11.90 21.96
N GLN A 560 -29.29 12.92 21.35
CA GLN A 560 -28.09 13.60 21.85
C GLN A 560 -28.31 15.11 22.03
N PRO A 561 -29.16 15.56 22.98
CA PRO A 561 -29.47 16.96 23.11
C PRO A 561 -28.30 17.84 23.55
N ASP A 562 -27.29 17.27 24.20
CA ASP A 562 -26.15 18.01 24.77
C ASP A 562 -24.91 18.02 23.83
N ASN A 563 -25.02 17.46 22.64
CA ASN A 563 -23.94 17.48 21.67
C ASN A 563 -23.76 18.89 21.06
N LEU A 564 -22.68 19.58 21.48
CA LEU A 564 -22.41 20.96 21.06
C LEU A 564 -22.06 21.07 19.58
N ASN A 565 -21.37 20.09 19.02
CA ASN A 565 -21.07 20.05 17.58
C ASN A 565 -22.36 19.93 16.76
N LEU A 566 -23.29 19.09 17.20
CA LEU A 566 -24.61 18.97 16.57
C LEU A 566 -25.36 20.30 16.63
N SER A 567 -25.33 20.98 17.79
CA SER A 567 -25.96 22.30 17.96
C SER A 567 -25.36 23.33 16.99
N LEU A 568 -24.04 23.34 16.77
CA LEU A 568 -23.40 24.18 15.76
C LEU A 568 -23.89 23.87 14.36
N GLN A 569 -23.99 22.59 13.97
CA GLN A 569 -24.45 22.15 12.65
C GLN A 569 -25.92 22.52 12.40
N ILE A 570 -26.78 22.35 13.40
CA ILE A 570 -28.19 22.79 13.35
C ILE A 570 -28.25 24.32 13.16
N GLY A 571 -27.48 25.06 13.95
CA GLY A 571 -27.37 26.51 13.81
C GLY A 571 -26.95 26.96 12.42
N GLN A 572 -25.95 26.29 11.83
CA GLN A 572 -25.48 26.57 10.47
C GLN A 572 -26.57 26.28 9.40
N CYS A 573 -27.31 25.19 9.54
CA CYS A 573 -28.45 24.92 8.67
C CYS A 573 -29.54 26.01 8.77
N LEU A 574 -29.84 26.46 10.00
CA LEU A 574 -30.81 27.55 10.24
C LEU A 574 -30.34 28.89 9.65
N VAL A 575 -29.05 29.20 9.70
CA VAL A 575 -28.44 30.37 9.04
C VAL A 575 -28.62 30.27 7.52
N ALA A 576 -28.33 29.11 6.93
CA ALA A 576 -28.52 28.89 5.49
C ALA A 576 -29.98 29.05 5.07
N LEU A 577 -30.94 28.75 5.96
CA LEU A 577 -32.39 28.96 5.80
C LEU A 577 -32.84 30.37 6.16
N LYS A 578 -31.92 31.28 6.51
CA LYS A 578 -32.19 32.64 6.99
C LYS A 578 -33.05 32.72 8.28
N ARG A 579 -33.09 31.63 9.05
CA ARG A 579 -33.79 31.56 10.34
C ARG A 579 -32.85 31.95 11.49
N TYR A 580 -32.33 33.19 11.43
CA TYR A 580 -31.22 33.67 12.27
C TYR A 580 -31.56 33.69 13.76
N GLU A 581 -32.80 34.04 14.13
CA GLU A 581 -33.21 34.08 15.56
C GLU A 581 -33.19 32.71 16.20
N GLU A 582 -33.64 31.70 15.47
CA GLU A 582 -33.56 30.31 15.96
C GLU A 582 -32.14 29.81 16.03
N ALA A 583 -31.31 30.13 15.02
CA ALA A 583 -29.89 29.81 15.01
C ALA A 583 -29.14 30.36 16.22
N LEU A 584 -29.43 31.60 16.60
CA LEU A 584 -28.86 32.23 17.80
C LEU A 584 -29.08 31.42 19.05
N GLY A 585 -30.26 30.80 19.22
CA GLY A 585 -30.54 29.94 20.38
C GLY A 585 -29.57 28.79 20.51
N TYR A 586 -29.21 28.15 19.38
CA TYR A 586 -28.22 27.07 19.32
C TYR A 586 -26.82 27.57 19.57
N PHE A 587 -26.43 28.68 18.97
CA PHE A 587 -25.09 29.23 19.14
C PHE A 587 -24.84 29.75 20.57
N PHE A 588 -25.85 30.34 21.22
CA PHE A 588 -25.74 30.74 22.64
C PHE A 588 -25.57 29.53 23.56
N LYS A 589 -26.27 28.43 23.29
CA LYS A 589 -26.07 27.17 24.03
C LYS A 589 -24.63 26.72 23.94
N VAL A 590 -24.04 26.74 22.74
CA VAL A 590 -22.63 26.35 22.55
C VAL A 590 -21.69 27.34 23.21
N GLU A 591 -21.93 28.65 23.04
CA GLU A 591 -21.10 29.71 23.67
C GLU A 591 -21.03 29.58 25.18
N TYR A 592 -22.14 29.20 25.79
CA TYR A 592 -22.23 29.03 27.24
C TYR A 592 -21.52 27.78 27.79
N LEU A 593 -21.55 26.68 27.04
CA LEU A 593 -21.08 25.37 27.50
C LEU A 593 -19.65 25.03 27.02
N GLU A 594 -19.19 25.61 25.95
CA GLU A 594 -17.86 25.29 25.34
C GLU A 594 -16.75 26.14 25.98
N LYS A 595 -15.60 25.52 26.29
CA LYS A 595 -14.44 26.24 26.87
C LYS A 595 -13.84 27.30 25.92
N ASN A 596 -13.85 27.03 24.61
CA ASN A 596 -13.29 27.89 23.57
C ASN A 596 -14.31 28.16 22.44
N PRO A 597 -15.39 28.90 22.71
CA PRO A 597 -16.56 29.02 21.85
C PRO A 597 -16.38 29.98 20.66
N ASN A 598 -15.17 30.12 20.12
CA ASN A 598 -14.91 31.10 19.06
C ASN A 598 -15.72 30.86 17.78
N ASN A 599 -16.04 29.58 17.46
CA ASN A 599 -16.92 29.28 16.32
C ASN A 599 -18.36 29.73 16.56
N ALA A 600 -18.88 29.49 17.77
CA ALA A 600 -20.19 29.97 18.17
C ALA A 600 -20.24 31.51 18.20
N ARG A 601 -19.24 32.18 18.78
CA ARG A 601 -19.13 33.64 18.82
C ARG A 601 -19.12 34.26 17.42
N ARG A 602 -18.43 33.66 16.44
CA ARG A 602 -18.46 34.10 15.03
C ARG A 602 -19.87 34.03 14.47
N ALA A 603 -20.55 32.91 14.71
CA ALA A 603 -21.89 32.71 14.23
C ALA A 603 -22.90 33.66 14.92
N ILE A 604 -22.76 33.90 16.24
CA ILE A 604 -23.59 34.89 16.97
C ILE A 604 -23.34 36.28 16.43
N GLY A 605 -22.08 36.71 16.28
CA GLY A 605 -21.72 38.00 15.73
C GLY A 605 -22.34 38.23 14.36
N TRP A 606 -22.22 37.26 13.46
CA TRP A 606 -22.78 37.32 12.12
C TRP A 606 -24.31 37.37 12.10
N CYS A 607 -24.97 36.44 12.80
CA CYS A 607 -26.43 36.43 12.89
C CYS A 607 -26.99 37.73 13.48
N SER A 608 -26.37 38.22 14.56
CA SER A 608 -26.75 39.48 15.21
C SER A 608 -26.56 40.69 14.28
N PHE A 609 -25.48 40.73 13.48
CA PHE A 609 -25.27 41.73 12.46
C PHE A 609 -26.38 41.71 11.39
N VAL A 610 -26.68 40.50 10.84
CA VAL A 610 -27.68 40.38 9.78
C VAL A 610 -29.08 40.80 10.26
N ILE A 611 -29.49 40.45 11.49
CA ILE A 611 -30.78 40.84 12.02
C ILE A 611 -30.83 42.26 12.62
N GLY A 612 -29.71 43.00 12.58
CA GLY A 612 -29.66 44.38 13.04
C GLY A 612 -29.41 44.59 14.55
N LYS A 613 -29.03 43.54 15.29
CA LYS A 613 -28.63 43.62 16.71
C LYS A 613 -27.17 44.04 16.82
N TYR A 614 -26.87 45.27 16.43
CA TYR A 614 -25.49 45.73 16.23
C TYR A 614 -24.65 45.77 17.51
N GLU A 615 -25.24 46.12 18.66
CA GLU A 615 -24.50 46.12 19.94
C GLU A 615 -24.08 44.71 20.36
N GLU A 616 -24.93 43.74 20.11
CA GLU A 616 -24.61 42.33 20.36
C GLU A 616 -23.52 41.82 19.38
N ALA A 617 -23.65 42.12 18.11
CA ALA A 617 -22.64 41.80 17.12
C ALA A 617 -21.28 42.40 17.48
N ARG A 618 -21.26 43.67 17.93
CA ARG A 618 -20.07 44.38 18.38
C ARG A 618 -19.40 43.66 19.54
N LYS A 619 -20.16 43.33 20.59
CA LYS A 619 -19.66 42.59 21.75
C LYS A 619 -18.89 41.32 21.31
N TYR A 620 -19.47 40.52 20.43
CA TYR A 620 -18.88 39.25 20.06
C TYR A 620 -17.69 39.40 19.09
N TYR A 621 -17.69 40.38 18.17
CA TYR A 621 -16.52 40.66 17.35
C TYR A 621 -15.38 41.27 18.17
N ASP A 622 -15.62 42.13 19.13
CA ASP A 622 -14.59 42.64 20.02
C ASP A 622 -13.93 41.53 20.83
N LEU A 623 -14.71 40.52 21.32
CA LEU A 623 -14.15 39.34 21.98
C LEU A 623 -13.30 38.47 21.05
N LEU A 624 -13.69 38.32 19.78
CA LEU A 624 -12.95 37.54 18.79
C LEU A 624 -11.64 38.24 18.38
N LEU A 625 -11.65 39.57 18.23
CA LEU A 625 -10.49 40.35 17.88
C LEU A 625 -9.44 40.44 19.00
N GLN A 626 -9.89 40.26 20.26
CA GLN A 626 -8.99 40.17 21.43
C GLN A 626 -8.46 38.76 21.66
N ALA A 627 -8.94 37.74 20.92
CA ALA A 627 -8.45 36.38 21.04
C ALA A 627 -7.00 36.22 20.56
N THR A 628 -6.32 35.16 21.00
CA THR A 628 -4.88 34.93 20.70
C THR A 628 -4.57 34.85 19.21
N LYS A 629 -5.52 34.38 18.40
CA LYS A 629 -5.39 34.25 16.93
C LYS A 629 -6.72 34.57 16.23
N PRO A 630 -7.07 35.87 16.03
CA PRO A 630 -8.22 36.25 15.23
C PRO A 630 -8.06 35.73 13.79
N LYS A 631 -9.13 35.29 13.16
CA LYS A 631 -9.12 34.88 11.76
C LYS A 631 -9.39 36.10 10.85
N MET A 632 -8.97 36.01 9.59
CA MET A 632 -9.25 37.02 8.56
C MET A 632 -10.75 37.39 8.51
N GLN A 633 -11.63 36.39 8.57
CA GLN A 633 -13.08 36.57 8.58
C GLN A 633 -13.59 37.37 9.78
N ASP A 634 -12.92 37.28 10.96
CA ASP A 634 -13.30 38.05 12.16
C ASP A 634 -13.08 39.55 11.93
N TRP A 635 -11.95 39.91 11.30
CA TRP A 635 -11.64 41.29 10.94
C TRP A 635 -12.58 41.79 9.84
N MET A 636 -12.88 40.97 8.81
CA MET A 636 -13.77 41.36 7.73
C MET A 636 -15.19 41.64 8.23
N ASN A 637 -15.76 40.70 9.01
CA ASN A 637 -17.10 40.86 9.56
C ASN A 637 -17.22 42.00 10.55
N ALA A 638 -16.19 42.24 11.36
CA ALA A 638 -16.12 43.43 12.19
C ALA A 638 -16.05 44.71 11.33
N GLY A 639 -15.31 44.70 10.24
CA GLY A 639 -15.29 45.79 9.25
C GLY A 639 -16.69 46.10 8.69
N HIS A 640 -17.46 45.07 8.30
CA HIS A 640 -18.85 45.24 7.84
C HIS A 640 -19.75 45.87 8.89
N LEU A 641 -19.59 45.44 10.16
CA LEU A 641 -20.36 46.03 11.27
C LEU A 641 -20.01 47.48 11.48
N TYR A 642 -18.71 47.85 11.60
CA TYR A 642 -18.30 49.21 11.86
C TYR A 642 -18.59 50.15 10.67
N TYR A 643 -18.53 49.63 9.44
CA TYR A 643 -18.99 50.36 8.27
C TYR A 643 -20.50 50.67 8.36
N THR A 644 -21.31 49.70 8.73
CA THR A 644 -22.76 49.88 8.93
C THR A 644 -23.08 50.83 10.08
N LEU A 645 -22.27 50.93 11.09
CA LEU A 645 -22.38 51.87 12.21
C LEU A 645 -21.92 53.31 11.83
N GLY A 646 -21.43 53.51 10.63
CA GLY A 646 -20.90 54.80 10.16
C GLY A 646 -19.50 55.13 10.62
N ASN A 647 -18.81 54.24 11.26
CA ASN A 647 -17.43 54.40 11.67
C ASN A 647 -16.47 53.88 10.57
N ILE A 648 -16.33 54.70 9.53
CA ILE A 648 -15.62 54.32 8.29
C ILE A 648 -14.13 54.10 8.56
N GLU A 649 -13.50 54.94 9.41
CA GLU A 649 -12.06 54.84 9.73
C GLU A 649 -11.73 53.50 10.38
N THR A 650 -12.52 53.07 11.36
CA THR A 650 -12.35 51.78 12.02
C THR A 650 -12.61 50.61 11.06
N ALA A 651 -13.61 50.75 10.19
CA ALA A 651 -13.93 49.75 9.17
C ALA A 651 -12.76 49.54 8.20
N ILE A 652 -12.19 50.63 7.67
CA ILE A 652 -11.02 50.57 6.79
C ILE A 652 -9.84 49.87 7.47
N ASN A 653 -9.55 50.23 8.73
CA ASN A 653 -8.47 49.59 9.49
C ASN A 653 -8.68 48.10 9.65
N TYR A 654 -9.90 47.66 9.87
CA TYR A 654 -10.22 46.22 10.03
C TYR A 654 -10.15 45.48 8.66
N TYR A 655 -10.62 46.06 7.58
CA TYR A 655 -10.48 45.50 6.23
C TYR A 655 -9.01 45.39 5.81
N GLN A 656 -8.16 46.38 6.11
CA GLN A 656 -6.73 46.33 5.84
C GLN A 656 -6.05 45.19 6.62
N LYS A 657 -6.44 44.97 7.89
CA LYS A 657 -6.00 43.80 8.65
C LYS A 657 -6.45 42.48 8.04
N ALA A 658 -7.72 42.39 7.62
CA ALA A 658 -8.22 41.20 6.92
C ALA A 658 -7.45 40.96 5.62
N GLN A 659 -7.20 41.99 4.83
CA GLN A 659 -6.43 41.94 3.58
C GLN A 659 -5.01 41.44 3.82
N SER A 660 -4.33 41.93 4.86
CA SER A 660 -2.96 41.54 5.22
C SER A 660 -2.83 40.07 5.60
N MET A 661 -3.95 39.38 5.91
CA MET A 661 -4.01 37.96 6.25
C MET A 661 -4.37 37.07 5.05
N CYS A 662 -4.70 37.66 3.90
CA CYS A 662 -4.96 36.93 2.66
C CYS A 662 -3.64 36.63 1.92
N GLU A 663 -3.59 35.49 1.22
CA GLU A 663 -2.44 35.11 0.40
C GLU A 663 -2.25 36.08 -0.79
N ASP A 664 -3.34 36.51 -1.37
CA ASP A 664 -3.36 37.48 -2.46
C ASP A 664 -4.59 38.42 -2.38
N ARG A 665 -4.54 39.47 -3.20
CA ARG A 665 -5.58 40.47 -3.30
C ARG A 665 -6.91 39.89 -3.82
N ASN A 666 -6.87 38.92 -4.71
CA ASN A 666 -8.06 38.33 -5.29
C ASN A 666 -8.85 37.53 -4.25
N MET A 667 -8.16 36.87 -3.33
CA MET A 667 -8.77 36.17 -2.21
C MET A 667 -9.58 37.11 -1.33
N PHE A 668 -9.02 38.27 -0.95
CA PHE A 668 -9.73 39.30 -0.20
C PHE A 668 -10.98 39.80 -0.94
N LEU A 669 -10.83 40.12 -2.24
CA LEU A 669 -11.95 40.56 -3.10
C LEU A 669 -13.10 39.55 -3.14
N THR A 670 -12.77 38.29 -3.29
CA THR A 670 -13.78 37.21 -3.34
C THR A 670 -14.61 37.19 -2.07
N PHE A 671 -13.97 37.16 -0.90
CA PHE A 671 -14.68 37.15 0.38
C PHE A 671 -15.48 38.42 0.63
N TYR A 672 -14.94 39.59 0.29
CA TYR A 672 -15.65 40.85 0.48
C TYR A 672 -16.92 40.92 -0.40
N LEU A 673 -16.82 40.49 -1.66
CA LEU A 673 -17.93 40.52 -2.61
C LEU A 673 -19.00 39.45 -2.32
N GLU A 674 -18.66 38.34 -1.68
CA GLU A 674 -19.64 37.36 -1.21
C GLU A 674 -20.63 37.99 -0.21
N ASP A 675 -20.17 38.90 0.63
CA ASP A 675 -20.95 39.55 1.66
C ASP A 675 -21.66 40.84 1.17
N LYS A 676 -21.38 41.32 -0.05
CA LYS A 676 -21.95 42.53 -0.64
C LYS A 676 -23.48 42.64 -0.51
N LYS A 677 -24.18 41.53 -0.73
CA LYS A 677 -25.65 41.48 -0.61
C LYS A 677 -26.19 41.94 0.75
N TYR A 678 -25.46 41.61 1.84
CA TYR A 678 -25.86 41.98 3.18
C TYR A 678 -25.64 43.47 3.44
N LEU A 679 -24.60 44.06 2.87
CA LEU A 679 -24.35 45.51 2.95
C LEU A 679 -25.43 46.29 2.18
N ILE A 680 -25.85 45.79 1.01
CA ILE A 680 -26.95 46.38 0.23
C ILE A 680 -28.27 46.30 1.05
N GLU A 681 -28.55 45.20 1.70
CA GLU A 681 -29.72 45.05 2.59
C GLU A 681 -29.69 46.01 3.77
N LYS A 682 -28.50 46.52 4.16
CA LYS A 682 -28.32 47.56 5.21
C LYS A 682 -28.40 49.00 4.66
N GLY A 683 -28.68 49.17 3.36
CA GLY A 683 -28.92 50.49 2.78
C GLY A 683 -27.73 51.10 2.06
N PHE A 684 -26.66 50.40 1.85
CA PHE A 684 -25.51 50.89 1.07
C PHE A 684 -25.77 50.67 -0.42
N SER A 685 -25.41 51.70 -1.24
CA SER A 685 -25.44 51.55 -2.68
C SER A 685 -24.30 50.63 -3.18
N GLU A 686 -24.40 50.09 -4.38
CA GLU A 686 -23.28 49.34 -4.97
C GLU A 686 -22.05 50.23 -5.17
N GLU A 687 -22.26 51.50 -5.51
CA GLU A 687 -21.23 52.47 -5.71
C GLU A 687 -20.45 52.75 -4.42
N ASP A 688 -21.14 52.90 -3.28
CA ASP A 688 -20.48 53.11 -1.98
C ASP A 688 -19.58 51.93 -1.60
N ILE A 689 -20.05 50.71 -1.89
CA ILE A 689 -19.31 49.48 -1.64
C ILE A 689 -18.03 49.39 -2.49
N TYR A 690 -18.15 49.75 -3.81
CA TYR A 690 -16.96 49.77 -4.68
C TYR A 690 -16.01 50.92 -4.39
N ILE A 691 -16.50 52.09 -4.03
CA ILE A 691 -15.63 53.24 -3.60
C ILE A 691 -14.82 52.83 -2.38
N LEU A 692 -15.45 52.22 -1.40
CA LEU A 692 -14.72 51.67 -0.22
C LEU A 692 -13.69 50.63 -0.61
N LEU A 693 -14.02 49.78 -1.56
CA LEU A 693 -13.14 48.75 -2.06
C LEU A 693 -11.94 49.33 -2.80
N ASP A 694 -12.15 50.40 -3.61
CA ASP A 694 -11.07 51.12 -4.30
C ASP A 694 -10.11 51.81 -3.31
N GLU A 695 -10.59 52.28 -2.15
CA GLU A 695 -9.77 52.83 -1.08
C GLU A 695 -8.89 51.76 -0.39
N LEU A 696 -9.38 50.53 -0.37
CA LEU A 696 -8.67 49.38 0.24
C LEU A 696 -7.64 48.75 -0.72
N LEU A 697 -7.78 48.97 -1.99
CA LEU A 697 -6.97 48.32 -3.03
C LEU A 697 -5.87 49.24 -3.56
#